data_ce8ef0d9925b2f7a87e2e6fa46695581
#
_entry.id   ce8ef0d9925b2f7a87e2e6fa46695581
#
_cell.length_a   1.000
_cell.length_b   1.000
_cell.length_c   1.000
_cell.angle_alpha   90.00
_cell.angle_beta   90.00
_cell.angle_gamma   90.00
#
_symmetry.space_group_name_H-M   'P 1'
#
loop_
_entity.id
_entity.type
_entity.pdbx_description
1 polymer ?
#
loop_
_entity_poly.entity_id
_entity_poly.type
_entity_poly.pdbx_seq_one_letter_code
_entity_poly.pdbx_strand_id
1 'polypeptide(L)'
;MSDQKQVTEPCKTPEETNYRGIACGGFGGEISAIDSKDGKIVRIRPLEYTTKYTMDELKDSLWEITARGKTLKCPTKAAPPYHAMAYKKRVYSKNRVLYPLKRVDWEPGGDPDKINAQNRGKSKFKRISWDEAIKIIESEINRMYDTYGPNSILCIGENGHKESKMLHAGGGIHMQLLGHLKGYTREVRTPDSVEGFYWGAKHVWGTGATFGLGFAAPPPTNQAWGVVQDITKYTDLLIFQACDLETTQNYAGQHMSQIMRYWLDIGKKFVVIDPFCNYTAVAHDEMKWIPILPNTDAAFDYAIMYVWMTEGLYDREYVKTHTVGFEKVRAYALGEEDGVPKTPEWASEICGVKPWTIRAVAREWARQRTSIAHFSAGHNRGPYSHEIGRTEAYKLAMQGLGKPGVQQLHLGCLAPAKQAMQVPGGPSAAPLMINQFRQYVPMPQDIPRTRIARAILDKDITWWGSPQIVYVNAADQFVEHHYPASPENNGTEVHMLWSEKPCNQTCWNNGFKFQDAMRDPSVEFFVSNHQWLENDSLFCDLVLPVTTCLEENDIVGSSQNVNVDVACIQKKSCEPRGESMSDFQIGCRIGEDFGVAEGINLGMNEEEWFRYAYDNSQIQEEISFEELKEKGFYVPKLAPDWNNERYPGMRAFYEDPIANPLDTPSGKIQFYAAELEEHFPGDKERAGIARWVPGGPTSEGWTHDETLTGERAKKYPLLMCANTSHWRLHAQCDDITWFREVDTCKIRGKDGYQYEPCWIHPEDAAARGIEYGDIVKVENERGTILCAAYVTERVMPQSIMVSKGSHSDPIAPHLDRGGSVNLISPDAPISSKCHGFVVSGYLVECSKVEDAEMEQWKKDYPDAFERPYDPDTGLTYESWVVE
;
A
#
# COMPACT_ATOMS: atom_id res chain seq x y z
N MET A 1 42.48 -20.10 21.09
CA MET A 1 42.04 -21.20 20.22
C MET A 1 40.67 -20.81 19.70
N SER A 2 40.58 -20.45 18.45
CA SER A 2 39.36 -19.94 17.82
C SER A 2 38.40 -21.11 17.59
N ASP A 3 37.23 -21.05 18.17
CA ASP A 3 36.10 -21.87 17.76
C ASP A 3 35.74 -21.51 16.32
N GLN A 4 36.23 -22.31 15.39
CA GLN A 4 35.69 -22.30 14.04
C GLN A 4 34.23 -22.79 14.12
N LYS A 5 33.29 -21.87 14.00
CA LYS A 5 31.90 -22.22 13.76
C LYS A 5 31.88 -23.10 12.50
N GLN A 6 31.55 -24.38 12.66
CA GLN A 6 31.24 -25.26 11.56
C GLN A 6 30.16 -24.57 10.71
N VAL A 7 30.51 -24.18 9.50
CA VAL A 7 29.53 -23.81 8.47
C VAL A 7 28.78 -25.10 8.16
N THR A 8 27.59 -25.24 8.74
CA THR A 8 26.73 -26.39 8.43
C THR A 8 26.40 -26.33 6.94
N GLU A 9 26.71 -27.41 6.23
CA GLU A 9 26.30 -27.56 4.84
C GLU A 9 24.81 -27.27 4.68
N PRO A 10 24.38 -26.57 3.59
CA PRO A 10 22.97 -26.35 3.37
C PRO A 10 22.22 -27.69 3.37
N CYS A 11 21.11 -27.75 4.06
CA CYS A 11 20.30 -28.96 4.11
C CYS A 11 19.87 -29.36 2.70
N LYS A 12 20.46 -30.40 2.16
CA LYS A 12 20.18 -30.89 0.80
C LYS A 12 18.91 -31.73 0.72
N THR A 13 18.45 -32.25 1.86
CA THR A 13 17.26 -33.10 1.94
C THR A 13 16.41 -32.62 3.10
N PRO A 14 15.33 -31.85 2.85
CA PRO A 14 14.37 -31.49 3.89
C PRO A 14 13.62 -32.74 4.35
N GLU A 15 13.14 -32.74 5.57
CA GLU A 15 12.24 -33.76 6.11
C GLU A 15 10.81 -33.56 5.60
N GLU A 16 10.41 -32.28 5.46
CA GLU A 16 9.12 -31.86 4.97
C GLU A 16 9.24 -30.62 4.07
N THR A 17 8.37 -30.54 3.06
CA THR A 17 8.20 -29.36 2.20
C THR A 17 6.73 -28.99 2.19
N ASN A 18 6.41 -27.76 2.61
CA ASN A 18 5.09 -27.16 2.53
C ASN A 18 5.05 -26.04 1.47
N TYR A 19 3.86 -25.57 1.12
CA TYR A 19 3.66 -24.61 0.03
C TYR A 19 2.85 -23.44 0.53
N ARG A 20 3.30 -22.19 0.23
CA ARG A 20 2.61 -20.98 0.65
C ARG A 20 2.91 -19.79 -0.23
N GLY A 21 1.90 -18.97 -0.53
CA GLY A 21 2.06 -17.60 -0.97
C GLY A 21 2.35 -16.68 0.24
N ILE A 22 3.48 -16.00 0.22
CA ILE A 22 3.87 -15.05 1.26
C ILE A 22 3.78 -13.64 0.66
N ALA A 23 2.71 -12.94 0.97
CA ALA A 23 2.48 -11.57 0.55
C ALA A 23 1.77 -10.80 1.68
N CYS A 24 1.43 -9.54 1.48
CA CYS A 24 0.65 -8.79 2.46
C CYS A 24 -0.82 -8.67 2.09
N GLY A 25 -1.62 -8.32 3.09
CA GLY A 25 -2.96 -7.81 2.85
C GLY A 25 -4.01 -8.81 2.47
N GLY A 26 -3.88 -10.04 2.90
CA GLY A 26 -4.85 -11.08 2.58
C GLY A 26 -4.76 -11.58 1.13
N PHE A 27 -3.75 -11.13 0.36
CA PHE A 27 -3.46 -11.68 -0.96
C PHE A 27 -2.37 -12.75 -0.84
N GLY A 28 -2.62 -13.93 -1.41
CA GLY A 28 -1.53 -14.87 -1.67
C GLY A 28 -0.62 -14.25 -2.73
N GLY A 29 0.69 -14.29 -2.58
CA GLY A 29 1.64 -13.98 -3.64
C GLY A 29 1.95 -15.21 -4.47
N GLU A 30 2.94 -15.14 -5.34
CA GLU A 30 3.54 -16.31 -5.98
C GLU A 30 3.96 -17.34 -4.93
N ILE A 31 3.63 -18.60 -5.17
CA ILE A 31 3.79 -19.65 -4.18
C ILE A 31 5.27 -19.99 -3.96
N SER A 32 5.66 -20.06 -2.70
CA SER A 32 6.96 -20.55 -2.25
C SER A 32 6.87 -21.96 -1.71
N ALA A 33 7.93 -22.73 -1.88
CA ALA A 33 8.14 -24.01 -1.20
C ALA A 33 8.98 -23.77 0.06
N ILE A 34 8.46 -24.20 1.20
CA ILE A 34 9.05 -24.04 2.53
C ILE A 34 9.60 -25.38 2.99
N ASP A 35 10.90 -25.50 3.07
CA ASP A 35 11.57 -26.70 3.53
C ASP A 35 11.86 -26.62 5.03
N SER A 36 11.43 -27.63 5.78
CA SER A 36 11.61 -27.76 7.22
C SER A 36 12.43 -28.99 7.60
N LYS A 37 13.14 -28.91 8.72
CA LYS A 37 13.89 -30.00 9.35
C LYS A 37 13.92 -29.82 10.85
N ASP A 38 13.73 -30.88 11.60
CA ASP A 38 13.68 -30.86 13.08
C ASP A 38 12.67 -29.81 13.59
N GLY A 39 11.49 -29.70 12.94
CA GLY A 39 10.43 -28.72 13.26
C GLY A 39 10.80 -27.26 13.03
N LYS A 40 11.87 -26.96 12.27
CA LYS A 40 12.34 -25.60 11.95
C LYS A 40 12.42 -25.36 10.45
N ILE A 41 12.04 -24.18 10.02
CA ILE A 41 12.20 -23.74 8.63
C ILE A 41 13.69 -23.57 8.35
N VAL A 42 14.21 -24.35 7.39
CA VAL A 42 15.62 -24.28 6.96
C VAL A 42 15.80 -23.47 5.70
N ARG A 43 14.82 -23.50 4.78
CA ARG A 43 14.89 -22.79 3.49
C ARG A 43 13.50 -22.43 2.99
N ILE A 44 13.40 -21.27 2.32
CA ILE A 44 12.27 -20.90 1.47
C ILE A 44 12.80 -20.73 0.04
N ARG A 45 12.11 -21.27 -0.94
CA ARG A 45 12.50 -21.26 -2.35
C ARG A 45 11.27 -21.13 -3.27
N PRO A 46 11.47 -20.72 -4.54
CA PRO A 46 10.39 -20.75 -5.51
C PRO A 46 9.74 -22.14 -5.61
N LEU A 47 8.42 -22.18 -5.76
CA LEU A 47 7.73 -23.42 -6.10
C LEU A 47 8.14 -23.83 -7.52
N GLU A 48 8.59 -25.07 -7.69
CA GLU A 48 8.82 -25.71 -8.99
C GLU A 48 7.65 -26.64 -9.30
N TYR A 49 6.86 -26.33 -10.33
CA TYR A 49 5.64 -27.08 -10.66
C TYR A 49 5.93 -28.53 -11.07
N THR A 50 7.08 -28.74 -11.74
CA THR A 50 7.50 -30.09 -12.21
C THR A 50 7.85 -31.06 -11.08
N THR A 51 7.85 -30.62 -9.84
CA THR A 51 8.01 -31.50 -8.66
C THR A 51 6.81 -32.43 -8.43
N LYS A 52 5.62 -32.05 -8.93
CA LYS A 52 4.36 -32.80 -8.77
C LYS A 52 3.59 -33.03 -10.07
N TYR A 53 3.98 -32.37 -11.15
CA TYR A 53 3.34 -32.44 -12.47
C TYR A 53 4.37 -32.67 -13.56
N THR A 54 4.00 -33.48 -14.56
CA THR A 54 4.77 -33.62 -15.81
C THR A 54 4.54 -32.40 -16.71
N MET A 55 5.40 -32.16 -17.68
CA MET A 55 5.20 -31.09 -18.66
C MET A 55 3.96 -31.28 -19.53
N ASP A 56 3.54 -32.53 -19.74
CA ASP A 56 2.30 -32.82 -20.48
C ASP A 56 1.05 -32.43 -19.70
N GLU A 57 1.04 -32.62 -18.37
CA GLU A 57 -0.03 -32.16 -17.49
C GLU A 57 -0.10 -30.62 -17.39
N LEU A 58 1.06 -29.94 -17.50
CA LEU A 58 1.15 -28.48 -17.40
C LEU A 58 0.94 -27.74 -18.71
N LYS A 59 0.86 -28.41 -19.85
CA LYS A 59 0.83 -27.77 -21.19
C LYS A 59 -0.29 -26.77 -21.38
N ASP A 60 -1.44 -27.00 -20.74
CA ASP A 60 -2.62 -26.12 -20.80
C ASP A 60 -2.64 -25.05 -19.69
N SER A 61 -1.67 -25.08 -18.77
CA SER A 61 -1.56 -24.17 -17.63
C SER A 61 -0.47 -23.11 -17.80
N LEU A 62 0.48 -23.35 -18.71
CA LEU A 62 1.62 -22.45 -18.93
C LEU A 62 1.45 -21.66 -20.21
N TRP A 63 1.51 -20.33 -20.08
CA TRP A 63 1.37 -19.42 -21.22
C TRP A 63 2.65 -19.26 -22.04
N GLU A 64 2.47 -18.92 -23.32
CA GLU A 64 3.56 -18.57 -24.23
C GLU A 64 3.15 -17.35 -25.06
N ILE A 65 3.93 -16.27 -25.06
CA ILE A 65 3.63 -15.02 -25.77
C ILE A 65 4.70 -14.79 -26.84
N THR A 66 4.25 -14.69 -28.09
CA THR A 66 5.13 -14.41 -29.23
C THR A 66 4.80 -13.05 -29.83
N ALA A 67 5.81 -12.18 -29.95
CA ALA A 67 5.71 -10.91 -30.65
C ALA A 67 7.04 -10.54 -31.33
N ARG A 68 6.96 -9.87 -32.49
CA ARG A 68 8.13 -9.38 -33.24
C ARG A 68 9.24 -10.43 -33.44
N GLY A 69 8.84 -11.69 -33.66
CA GLY A 69 9.76 -12.80 -33.95
C GLY A 69 10.48 -13.43 -32.74
N LYS A 70 10.14 -13.01 -31.53
CA LYS A 70 10.65 -13.62 -30.28
C LYS A 70 9.53 -14.15 -29.41
N THR A 71 9.81 -15.18 -28.64
CA THR A 71 8.85 -15.86 -27.76
C THR A 71 9.33 -15.82 -26.32
N LEU A 72 8.44 -15.38 -25.42
CA LEU A 72 8.58 -15.55 -23.97
C LEU A 72 7.70 -16.71 -23.52
N LYS A 73 8.29 -17.65 -22.79
CA LYS A 73 7.57 -18.80 -22.21
C LYS A 73 7.36 -18.58 -20.71
N CYS A 74 6.21 -18.98 -20.22
CA CYS A 74 5.96 -19.05 -18.80
C CYS A 74 6.99 -19.99 -18.15
N PRO A 75 7.68 -19.56 -17.09
CA PRO A 75 8.58 -20.46 -16.38
C PRO A 75 7.81 -21.57 -15.65
N THR A 76 8.43 -22.73 -15.49
CA THR A 76 7.91 -23.82 -14.64
C THR A 76 8.08 -23.57 -13.15
N LYS A 77 8.63 -22.39 -12.81
CA LYS A 77 8.87 -21.91 -11.45
C LYS A 77 8.05 -20.67 -11.17
N ALA A 78 7.44 -20.64 -9.99
CA ALA A 78 6.93 -19.40 -9.42
C ALA A 78 8.06 -18.36 -9.23
N ALA A 79 7.73 -17.08 -9.24
CA ALA A 79 8.65 -15.97 -9.03
C ALA A 79 8.28 -15.18 -7.76
N PRO A 80 8.36 -15.80 -6.55
CA PRO A 80 7.97 -15.13 -5.32
C PRO A 80 8.84 -13.90 -5.05
N PRO A 81 8.30 -12.89 -4.36
CA PRO A 81 9.05 -11.70 -4.02
C PRO A 81 10.21 -12.03 -3.06
N TYR A 82 11.28 -11.24 -3.11
CA TYR A 82 12.48 -11.53 -2.30
C TYR A 82 12.21 -11.45 -0.79
N HIS A 83 11.26 -10.62 -0.33
CA HIS A 83 10.87 -10.63 1.08
C HIS A 83 10.23 -11.96 1.51
N ALA A 84 9.50 -12.64 0.62
CA ALA A 84 9.00 -13.99 0.87
C ALA A 84 10.14 -14.98 1.03
N MET A 85 11.16 -14.90 0.16
CA MET A 85 12.35 -15.77 0.24
C MET A 85 13.16 -15.58 1.53
N ALA A 86 13.14 -14.38 2.09
CA ALA A 86 13.81 -14.03 3.34
C ALA A 86 12.93 -14.16 4.60
N TYR A 87 11.64 -14.51 4.44
CA TYR A 87 10.62 -14.43 5.49
C TYR A 87 10.91 -15.28 6.73
N LYS A 88 11.68 -16.37 6.62
CA LYS A 88 12.10 -17.13 7.80
C LYS A 88 12.83 -16.27 8.84
N LYS A 89 13.47 -15.15 8.41
CA LYS A 89 14.12 -14.22 9.32
C LYS A 89 13.10 -13.49 10.21
N ARG A 90 11.91 -13.20 9.66
CA ARG A 90 10.78 -12.65 10.41
C ARG A 90 10.23 -13.67 11.42
N VAL A 91 10.03 -14.93 11.01
CA VAL A 91 9.54 -15.99 11.90
C VAL A 91 10.44 -16.14 13.15
N TYR A 92 11.76 -16.07 12.94
CA TYR A 92 12.76 -16.20 14.01
C TYR A 92 13.36 -14.86 14.46
N SER A 93 12.70 -13.74 14.20
CA SER A 93 13.16 -12.42 14.63
C SER A 93 13.30 -12.35 16.16
N LYS A 94 14.32 -11.64 16.63
CA LYS A 94 14.51 -11.32 18.05
C LYS A 94 13.43 -10.39 18.62
N ASN A 95 12.59 -9.84 17.75
CA ASN A 95 11.49 -8.96 18.12
C ASN A 95 10.12 -9.66 18.18
N ARG A 96 10.09 -11.01 18.15
CA ARG A 96 8.83 -11.79 18.24
C ARG A 96 8.17 -11.61 19.59
N VAL A 97 6.87 -11.30 19.57
CA VAL A 97 6.00 -11.41 20.75
C VAL A 97 5.72 -12.88 21.00
N LEU A 98 6.18 -13.39 22.16
CA LEU A 98 6.11 -14.81 22.51
C LEU A 98 5.01 -15.13 23.52
N TYR A 99 4.57 -14.14 24.26
CA TYR A 99 3.60 -14.26 25.36
C TYR A 99 2.69 -13.05 25.37
N PRO A 100 1.49 -13.12 25.97
CA PRO A 100 0.69 -11.93 26.23
C PRO A 100 1.46 -10.92 27.08
N LEU A 101 1.48 -9.67 26.66
CA LEU A 101 2.25 -8.59 27.25
C LEU A 101 1.32 -7.47 27.72
N LYS A 102 1.40 -7.11 29.01
CA LYS A 102 0.70 -5.99 29.62
C LYS A 102 1.68 -4.87 29.94
N ARG A 103 1.32 -3.62 29.63
CA ARG A 103 2.11 -2.44 29.99
C ARG A 103 2.20 -2.32 31.52
N VAL A 104 3.40 -2.08 32.05
CA VAL A 104 3.69 -2.19 33.51
C VAL A 104 2.97 -1.16 34.37
N ASP A 105 2.66 0.00 33.84
CA ASP A 105 2.06 1.14 34.54
C ASP A 105 0.61 1.41 34.14
N TRP A 106 -0.03 0.48 33.41
CA TRP A 106 -1.45 0.53 33.08
C TRP A 106 -2.23 -0.54 33.86
N GLU A 107 -3.43 -0.17 34.32
CA GLU A 107 -4.37 -1.14 34.92
C GLU A 107 -5.77 -0.95 34.28
N PRO A 108 -6.51 -2.08 34.07
CA PRO A 108 -7.86 -2.04 33.54
C PRO A 108 -8.85 -1.37 34.49
N GLY A 109 -10.01 -0.94 33.96
CA GLY A 109 -11.11 -0.39 34.74
C GLY A 109 -11.39 1.11 34.54
N GLY A 110 -10.62 1.79 33.69
CA GLY A 110 -10.89 3.19 33.31
C GLY A 110 -10.58 4.24 34.39
N ASP A 111 -9.86 3.87 35.45
CA ASP A 111 -9.40 4.83 36.47
C ASP A 111 -8.36 5.77 35.86
N PRO A 112 -8.64 7.09 35.74
CA PRO A 112 -7.73 8.06 35.11
C PRO A 112 -6.31 8.05 35.69
N ASP A 113 -6.18 7.76 37.01
CA ASP A 113 -4.89 7.72 37.69
C ASP A 113 -4.08 6.44 37.35
N LYS A 114 -4.68 5.47 36.65
CA LYS A 114 -4.06 4.19 36.30
C LYS A 114 -3.93 3.95 34.80
N ILE A 115 -4.49 4.79 33.96
CA ILE A 115 -4.38 4.69 32.50
C ILE A 115 -2.96 5.03 32.07
N ASN A 116 -2.36 6.07 32.60
CA ASN A 116 -1.01 6.53 32.27
C ASN A 116 -0.74 6.60 30.75
N ALA A 117 -1.71 7.13 30.00
CA ALA A 117 -1.66 7.17 28.54
C ALA A 117 -0.42 7.93 28.00
N GLN A 118 0.04 8.96 28.70
CA GLN A 118 1.25 9.75 28.38
C GLN A 118 2.55 8.91 28.33
N ASN A 119 2.54 7.72 28.91
CA ASN A 119 3.68 6.81 28.92
C ASN A 119 3.67 5.79 27.78
N ARG A 120 2.63 5.74 26.97
CA ARG A 120 2.58 4.87 25.77
C ARG A 120 3.73 5.21 24.80
N GLY A 121 4.42 4.16 24.34
CA GLY A 121 5.65 4.29 23.54
C GLY A 121 6.92 4.59 24.36
N LYS A 122 6.83 4.57 25.72
CA LYS A 122 7.98 4.72 26.64
C LYS A 122 8.05 3.58 27.66
N SER A 123 6.90 3.20 28.21
CA SER A 123 6.79 2.15 29.24
C SER A 123 7.23 0.80 28.72
N LYS A 124 7.71 -0.02 29.65
CA LYS A 124 7.99 -1.43 29.42
C LYS A 124 6.72 -2.27 29.53
N PHE A 125 6.83 -3.50 29.08
CA PHE A 125 5.79 -4.53 29.20
C PHE A 125 6.24 -5.64 30.14
N LYS A 126 5.28 -6.30 30.80
CA LYS A 126 5.48 -7.54 31.54
C LYS A 126 4.65 -8.66 30.94
N ARG A 127 5.15 -9.88 31.02
CA ARG A 127 4.40 -11.09 30.66
C ARG A 127 3.24 -11.29 31.63
N ILE A 128 2.08 -11.66 31.06
CA ILE A 128 0.89 -12.16 31.78
C ILE A 128 0.42 -13.48 31.18
N SER A 129 -0.50 -14.17 31.87
CA SER A 129 -1.11 -15.39 31.31
C SER A 129 -2.18 -15.04 30.26
N TRP A 130 -2.50 -16.00 29.39
CA TRP A 130 -3.62 -15.88 28.47
C TRP A 130 -4.96 -15.68 29.21
N ASP A 131 -5.19 -16.40 30.32
CA ASP A 131 -6.42 -16.26 31.11
C ASP A 131 -6.57 -14.85 31.70
N GLU A 132 -5.47 -14.23 32.11
CA GLU A 132 -5.47 -12.83 32.56
C GLU A 132 -5.73 -11.88 31.39
N ALA A 133 -5.09 -12.08 30.23
CA ALA A 133 -5.27 -11.25 29.06
C ALA A 133 -6.73 -11.27 28.55
N ILE A 134 -7.34 -12.44 28.47
CA ILE A 134 -8.73 -12.59 28.03
C ILE A 134 -9.69 -11.94 29.01
N LYS A 135 -9.53 -12.14 30.30
CA LYS A 135 -10.36 -11.47 31.33
C LYS A 135 -10.27 -9.95 31.27
N ILE A 136 -9.08 -9.40 30.99
CA ILE A 136 -8.91 -7.95 30.76
C ILE A 136 -9.77 -7.53 29.58
N ILE A 137 -9.64 -8.19 28.41
CA ILE A 137 -10.39 -7.84 27.20
C ILE A 137 -11.89 -7.89 27.43
N GLU A 138 -12.38 -8.97 28.04
CA GLU A 138 -13.80 -9.13 28.36
C GLU A 138 -14.33 -8.03 29.31
N SER A 139 -13.58 -7.75 30.36
CA SER A 139 -13.97 -6.72 31.32
C SER A 139 -14.02 -5.33 30.65
N GLU A 140 -13.04 -5.01 29.80
CA GLU A 140 -12.98 -3.73 29.11
C GLU A 140 -14.06 -3.60 28.02
N ILE A 141 -14.35 -4.66 27.24
CA ILE A 141 -15.46 -4.65 26.27
C ILE A 141 -16.79 -4.39 27.00
N ASN A 142 -17.07 -5.12 28.09
CA ASN A 142 -18.29 -4.92 28.86
C ASN A 142 -18.36 -3.50 29.45
N ARG A 143 -17.24 -3.01 30.02
CA ARG A 143 -17.17 -1.65 30.56
C ARG A 143 -17.41 -0.58 29.49
N MET A 144 -16.81 -0.71 28.31
CA MET A 144 -17.03 0.20 27.18
C MET A 144 -18.49 0.23 26.77
N TYR A 145 -19.10 -0.94 26.61
CA TYR A 145 -20.51 -1.06 26.22
C TYR A 145 -21.47 -0.48 27.28
N ASP A 146 -21.18 -0.67 28.54
CA ASP A 146 -22.05 -0.24 29.64
C ASP A 146 -21.88 1.26 29.96
N THR A 147 -20.67 1.80 29.77
CA THR A 147 -20.37 3.21 30.09
C THR A 147 -20.65 4.16 28.92
N TYR A 148 -20.24 3.77 27.70
CA TYR A 148 -20.21 4.65 26.53
C TYR A 148 -21.06 4.14 25.36
N GLY A 149 -21.36 2.83 25.33
CA GLY A 149 -22.06 2.21 24.21
C GLY A 149 -21.11 1.61 23.16
N PRO A 150 -21.68 0.88 22.17
CA PRO A 150 -20.87 0.05 21.26
C PRO A 150 -19.91 0.84 20.37
N ASN A 151 -20.28 2.06 19.99
CA ASN A 151 -19.45 2.88 19.10
C ASN A 151 -18.19 3.48 19.79
N SER A 152 -17.99 3.23 21.10
CA SER A 152 -16.79 3.63 21.82
C SER A 152 -15.56 2.76 21.54
N ILE A 153 -15.73 1.62 20.86
CA ILE A 153 -14.65 0.70 20.48
C ILE A 153 -14.34 0.90 19.00
N LEU A 154 -13.14 1.35 18.66
CA LEU A 154 -12.66 1.44 17.28
C LEU A 154 -11.88 0.17 16.91
N CYS A 155 -12.35 -0.54 15.91
CA CYS A 155 -11.62 -1.65 15.31
C CYS A 155 -10.72 -1.17 14.17
N ILE A 156 -9.42 -1.40 14.31
CA ILE A 156 -8.40 -1.10 13.30
C ILE A 156 -7.91 -2.43 12.72
N GLY A 157 -8.23 -2.73 11.45
CA GLY A 157 -7.89 -4.06 10.93
C GLY A 157 -8.24 -4.32 9.48
N GLU A 158 -8.94 -3.41 8.82
CA GLU A 158 -9.36 -3.64 7.46
C GLU A 158 -8.19 -3.53 6.49
N ASN A 159 -7.71 -4.69 6.00
CA ASN A 159 -6.85 -4.87 4.83
C ASN A 159 -5.42 -4.27 4.79
N GLY A 160 -4.57 -4.92 4.05
CA GLY A 160 -3.41 -4.33 3.37
C GLY A 160 -2.08 -4.41 4.10
N HIS A 161 -2.04 -4.53 5.41
CA HIS A 161 -0.79 -4.48 6.19
C HIS A 161 -0.59 -5.67 7.14
N LYS A 162 -1.46 -6.69 7.03
CA LYS A 162 -1.34 -7.96 7.71
C LYS A 162 -0.56 -8.97 6.89
N GLU A 163 -0.11 -10.01 7.55
CA GLU A 163 0.34 -11.20 6.86
C GLU A 163 -0.78 -11.83 6.00
N SER A 164 -0.38 -12.53 4.95
CA SER A 164 -1.28 -13.26 4.09
C SER A 164 -1.78 -14.52 4.79
N LYS A 165 -2.92 -14.40 5.45
CA LYS A 165 -3.65 -15.51 6.07
C LYS A 165 -5.08 -15.51 5.54
N MET A 166 -5.54 -16.61 5.00
CA MET A 166 -6.84 -16.68 4.32
C MET A 166 -7.94 -17.11 5.26
N LEU A 167 -7.70 -18.17 6.01
CA LEU A 167 -8.70 -18.71 6.93
C LEU A 167 -8.77 -17.91 8.23
N HIS A 168 -7.63 -17.57 8.79
CA HIS A 168 -7.51 -17.13 10.17
C HIS A 168 -7.35 -15.62 10.38
N ALA A 169 -7.30 -14.81 9.35
CA ALA A 169 -7.09 -13.36 9.50
C ALA A 169 -7.86 -12.48 8.56
N GLY A 170 -8.62 -13.06 7.68
CA GLY A 170 -9.22 -12.29 6.63
C GLY A 170 -10.24 -11.25 7.11
N GLY A 171 -9.84 -10.04 7.30
CA GLY A 171 -10.71 -8.91 7.53
C GLY A 171 -11.07 -8.60 8.98
N GLY A 172 -10.31 -9.12 9.96
CA GLY A 172 -10.47 -8.74 11.35
C GLY A 172 -11.39 -9.66 12.16
N ILE A 173 -10.80 -10.62 12.85
CA ILE A 173 -11.55 -11.51 13.76
C ILE A 173 -12.19 -10.72 14.92
N HIS A 174 -11.52 -9.67 15.41
CA HIS A 174 -12.08 -8.78 16.40
C HIS A 174 -13.35 -8.06 15.90
N MET A 175 -13.40 -7.68 14.61
CA MET A 175 -14.61 -7.13 14.01
C MET A 175 -15.74 -8.15 13.93
N GLN A 176 -15.43 -9.41 13.65
CA GLN A 176 -16.44 -10.47 13.68
C GLN A 176 -16.96 -10.69 15.10
N LEU A 177 -16.07 -10.80 16.08
CA LEU A 177 -16.43 -10.96 17.49
C LEU A 177 -17.38 -9.83 17.95
N LEU A 178 -16.97 -8.58 17.80
CA LEU A 178 -17.76 -7.43 18.24
C LEU A 178 -19.04 -7.23 17.43
N GLY A 179 -19.03 -7.63 16.14
CA GLY A 179 -20.20 -7.64 15.28
C GLY A 179 -21.28 -8.64 15.73
N HIS A 180 -20.90 -9.72 16.42
CA HIS A 180 -21.82 -10.68 17.05
C HIS A 180 -22.23 -10.25 18.47
N LEU A 181 -21.61 -9.21 19.02
CA LEU A 181 -21.99 -8.62 20.32
C LEU A 181 -22.92 -7.40 20.12
N LYS A 182 -22.47 -6.22 20.50
CA LYS A 182 -23.26 -4.99 20.41
C LYS A 182 -22.80 -4.05 19.27
N GLY A 183 -21.69 -4.36 18.58
CA GLY A 183 -21.09 -3.56 17.51
C GLY A 183 -19.86 -2.76 17.92
N TYR A 184 -19.38 -1.90 17.02
CA TYR A 184 -18.15 -1.13 17.13
C TYR A 184 -18.12 0.01 16.11
N THR A 185 -17.21 0.97 16.27
CA THR A 185 -16.86 1.96 15.24
C THR A 185 -15.93 1.33 14.21
N ARG A 186 -16.25 1.45 12.92
CA ARG A 186 -15.43 0.89 11.85
C ARG A 186 -14.32 1.86 11.45
N GLU A 187 -13.10 1.34 11.35
CA GLU A 187 -12.11 1.96 10.48
C GLU A 187 -12.52 1.76 9.03
N VAL A 188 -12.71 2.84 8.29
CA VAL A 188 -13.00 2.72 6.87
C VAL A 188 -11.78 3.09 6.05
N ARG A 189 -11.57 2.28 5.03
CA ARG A 189 -10.41 2.41 4.18
C ARG A 189 -10.55 3.65 3.28
N THR A 190 -9.57 4.51 3.27
CA THR A 190 -9.42 5.49 2.20
C THR A 190 -8.94 4.80 0.91
N PRO A 191 -9.09 5.41 -0.25
CA PRO A 191 -8.61 4.82 -1.50
C PRO A 191 -7.07 4.86 -1.62
N ASP A 192 -6.41 4.22 -0.68
CA ASP A 192 -4.98 4.28 -0.36
C ASP A 192 -4.02 3.72 -1.41
N SER A 193 -4.53 3.14 -2.47
CA SER A 193 -3.72 2.66 -3.60
C SER A 193 -3.89 3.50 -4.86
N VAL A 194 -4.87 4.40 -4.87
CA VAL A 194 -5.29 5.12 -6.08
C VAL A 194 -5.90 6.49 -5.80
N GLU A 195 -5.47 7.18 -4.75
CA GLU A 195 -6.08 8.43 -4.26
C GLU A 195 -6.42 9.43 -5.36
N GLY A 196 -5.44 9.81 -6.18
CA GLY A 196 -5.64 10.76 -7.27
C GLY A 196 -6.62 10.27 -8.32
N PHE A 197 -6.64 8.97 -8.62
CA PHE A 197 -7.61 8.37 -9.52
C PHE A 197 -8.99 8.29 -8.91
N TYR A 198 -9.10 7.88 -7.65
CA TYR A 198 -10.39 7.82 -6.95
C TYR A 198 -11.07 9.19 -6.90
N TRP A 199 -10.33 10.22 -6.49
CA TRP A 199 -10.89 11.55 -6.31
C TRP A 199 -10.94 12.40 -7.58
N GLY A 200 -10.19 12.04 -8.61
CA GLY A 200 -10.06 12.79 -9.86
C GLY A 200 -10.48 12.03 -11.11
N ALA A 201 -9.71 11.03 -11.51
CA ALA A 201 -9.93 10.32 -12.77
C ALA A 201 -11.30 9.62 -12.83
N LYS A 202 -11.88 9.26 -11.69
CA LYS A 202 -13.24 8.71 -11.57
C LYS A 202 -14.30 9.63 -12.19
N HIS A 203 -14.12 10.95 -12.09
CA HIS A 203 -14.98 11.93 -12.76
C HIS A 203 -14.69 12.09 -14.26
N VAL A 204 -13.56 11.59 -14.75
CA VAL A 204 -13.18 11.64 -16.17
C VAL A 204 -13.70 10.42 -16.93
N TRP A 205 -13.48 9.21 -16.42
CA TRP A 205 -13.78 7.96 -17.14
C TRP A 205 -14.58 6.93 -16.35
N GLY A 206 -15.08 7.33 -15.17
CA GLY A 206 -15.95 6.49 -14.35
C GLY A 206 -15.21 5.55 -13.40
N THR A 207 -15.98 4.91 -12.55
CA THR A 207 -15.48 3.96 -11.53
C THR A 207 -14.87 2.73 -12.18
N GLY A 208 -15.54 2.19 -13.17
CA GLY A 208 -15.09 1.01 -13.90
C GLY A 208 -13.70 1.18 -14.47
N ALA A 209 -13.41 2.28 -15.16
CA ALA A 209 -12.09 2.56 -15.70
C ALA A 209 -11.05 2.83 -14.61
N THR A 210 -11.40 3.54 -13.56
CA THR A 210 -10.50 3.87 -12.44
C THR A 210 -10.03 2.64 -11.69
N PHE A 211 -10.90 1.66 -11.52
CA PHE A 211 -10.63 0.46 -10.76
C PHE A 211 -10.58 -0.82 -11.57
N GLY A 212 -11.31 -0.89 -12.60
CA GLY A 212 -11.52 -2.11 -13.32
C GLY A 212 -10.40 -2.46 -14.28
N LEU A 213 -9.57 -1.49 -14.68
CA LEU A 213 -8.24 -1.82 -15.19
C LEU A 213 -7.43 -2.58 -14.12
N GLY A 214 -7.96 -2.67 -12.91
CA GLY A 214 -7.37 -3.36 -11.80
C GLY A 214 -8.16 -4.49 -11.17
N PHE A 215 -9.44 -4.37 -10.90
CA PHE A 215 -10.05 -5.28 -9.93
C PHE A 215 -11.45 -5.83 -10.21
N ALA A 216 -12.20 -5.40 -11.15
CA ALA A 216 -13.52 -5.92 -11.46
C ALA A 216 -14.53 -4.82 -11.81
N ALA A 217 -14.44 -4.30 -13.00
CA ALA A 217 -15.60 -3.67 -13.59
C ALA A 217 -16.46 -4.73 -14.28
N PRO A 218 -17.76 -4.57 -14.23
CA PRO A 218 -18.61 -5.43 -15.02
C PRO A 218 -18.28 -5.28 -16.52
N PRO A 219 -18.21 -6.39 -17.26
CA PRO A 219 -18.11 -6.32 -18.71
C PRO A 219 -19.28 -5.49 -19.28
N PRO A 220 -19.12 -4.77 -20.39
CA PRO A 220 -18.02 -4.87 -21.35
C PRO A 220 -17.00 -3.73 -21.26
N THR A 221 -17.12 -2.83 -20.31
CA THR A 221 -16.40 -1.55 -20.35
C THR A 221 -14.96 -1.64 -19.88
N ASN A 222 -14.58 -2.73 -19.23
CA ASN A 222 -13.27 -2.77 -18.60
C ASN A 222 -12.77 -4.19 -18.35
N GLN A 223 -11.76 -4.59 -19.11
CA GLN A 223 -11.16 -5.91 -18.95
C GLN A 223 -9.65 -5.75 -18.67
N ALA A 224 -9.26 -6.04 -17.42
CA ALA A 224 -7.86 -6.10 -17.02
C ALA A 224 -7.06 -7.14 -17.82
N TRP A 225 -7.72 -8.22 -18.20
CA TRP A 225 -7.14 -9.31 -18.97
C TRP A 225 -6.73 -8.87 -20.38
N GLY A 226 -5.66 -9.44 -20.87
CA GLY A 226 -5.17 -9.19 -22.23
C GLY A 226 -4.41 -7.87 -22.41
N VAL A 227 -4.32 -7.00 -21.40
CA VAL A 227 -3.56 -5.72 -21.49
C VAL A 227 -2.07 -5.98 -21.69
N VAL A 228 -1.49 -6.97 -21.02
CA VAL A 228 -0.09 -7.37 -21.20
C VAL A 228 0.15 -7.85 -22.64
N GLN A 229 -0.78 -8.63 -23.21
CA GLN A 229 -0.70 -9.09 -24.60
C GLN A 229 -0.87 -7.95 -25.60
N ASP A 230 -1.81 -7.03 -25.36
CA ASP A 230 -2.03 -5.86 -26.22
C ASP A 230 -0.77 -4.98 -26.24
N ILE A 231 -0.21 -4.66 -25.08
CA ILE A 231 1.06 -3.94 -24.96
C ILE A 231 2.17 -4.72 -25.67
N THR A 232 2.29 -6.02 -25.44
CA THR A 232 3.32 -6.86 -26.06
C THR A 232 3.25 -6.83 -27.60
N LYS A 233 2.04 -6.96 -28.15
CA LYS A 233 1.83 -7.02 -29.61
C LYS A 233 1.97 -5.65 -30.29
N TYR A 234 1.43 -4.59 -29.66
CA TYR A 234 1.13 -3.35 -30.38
C TYR A 234 1.83 -2.10 -29.86
N THR A 235 2.15 -1.98 -28.56
CA THR A 235 2.83 -0.80 -27.99
C THR A 235 4.27 -0.69 -28.49
N ASP A 236 4.70 0.51 -28.83
CA ASP A 236 6.06 0.82 -29.24
C ASP A 236 6.84 1.54 -28.13
N LEU A 237 6.17 2.43 -27.40
CA LEU A 237 6.70 3.20 -26.27
C LEU A 237 5.87 2.94 -25.02
N LEU A 238 6.53 2.62 -23.91
CA LEU A 238 5.92 2.53 -22.60
C LEU A 238 6.48 3.63 -21.69
N ILE A 239 5.59 4.43 -21.12
CA ILE A 239 5.94 5.50 -20.19
C ILE A 239 5.59 5.05 -18.78
N PHE A 240 6.57 5.11 -17.87
CA PHE A 240 6.41 4.87 -16.44
C PHE A 240 6.40 6.22 -15.73
N GLN A 241 5.21 6.74 -15.44
CA GLN A 241 5.07 8.01 -14.74
C GLN A 241 4.89 7.74 -13.24
N ALA A 242 5.89 8.12 -12.44
CA ALA A 242 6.00 7.82 -11.00
C ALA A 242 5.70 6.34 -10.67
N CYS A 243 6.09 5.44 -11.57
CA CYS A 243 5.78 4.01 -11.48
C CYS A 243 7.07 3.20 -11.46
N ASP A 244 7.27 2.41 -10.40
CA ASP A 244 8.41 1.53 -10.19
C ASP A 244 7.96 0.08 -10.09
N LEU A 245 7.79 -0.60 -11.24
CA LEU A 245 7.32 -1.99 -11.25
C LEU A 245 8.33 -2.96 -10.62
N GLU A 246 9.63 -2.70 -10.70
CA GLU A 246 10.64 -3.54 -10.04
C GLU A 246 10.51 -3.55 -8.52
N THR A 247 9.95 -2.47 -7.95
CA THR A 247 9.67 -2.38 -6.51
C THR A 247 8.23 -2.81 -6.19
N THR A 248 7.24 -2.26 -6.90
CA THR A 248 5.84 -2.35 -6.46
C THR A 248 5.18 -3.68 -6.77
N GLN A 249 5.69 -4.47 -7.71
CA GLN A 249 5.21 -5.83 -7.95
C GLN A 249 5.50 -6.81 -6.79
N ASN A 250 6.40 -6.45 -5.88
CA ASN A 250 6.85 -7.29 -4.77
C ASN A 250 5.73 -7.81 -3.86
N TYR A 251 4.56 -7.20 -3.88
CA TYR A 251 3.45 -7.69 -3.07
C TYR A 251 2.89 -9.03 -3.59
N ALA A 252 3.08 -9.35 -4.85
CA ALA A 252 2.60 -10.58 -5.50
C ALA A 252 3.73 -11.49 -5.99
N GLY A 253 4.69 -10.96 -6.75
CA GLY A 253 5.79 -11.73 -7.34
C GLY A 253 6.69 -10.87 -8.23
N GLN A 254 7.68 -11.49 -8.86
CA GLN A 254 8.70 -10.82 -9.69
C GLN A 254 8.50 -11.05 -11.20
N HIS A 255 7.32 -11.49 -11.63
CA HIS A 255 7.06 -11.83 -13.03
C HIS A 255 7.18 -10.66 -14.00
N MET A 256 6.88 -9.43 -13.58
CA MET A 256 6.98 -8.26 -14.45
C MET A 256 8.42 -7.92 -14.85
N SER A 257 9.41 -8.25 -14.04
CA SER A 257 10.83 -8.10 -14.41
C SER A 257 11.16 -8.89 -15.68
N GLN A 258 10.65 -10.11 -15.80
CA GLN A 258 10.84 -10.96 -16.99
C GLN A 258 10.09 -10.39 -18.20
N ILE A 259 8.88 -9.91 -18.01
CA ILE A 259 8.05 -9.34 -19.07
C ILE A 259 8.67 -8.03 -19.59
N MET A 260 9.10 -7.13 -18.70
CA MET A 260 9.77 -5.89 -19.09
C MET A 260 11.08 -6.16 -19.85
N ARG A 261 11.90 -7.13 -19.40
CA ARG A 261 13.09 -7.54 -20.13
C ARG A 261 12.75 -8.03 -21.54
N TYR A 262 11.74 -8.90 -21.65
CA TYR A 262 11.28 -9.38 -22.96
C TYR A 262 10.78 -8.24 -23.85
N TRP A 263 10.06 -7.24 -23.28
CA TRP A 263 9.61 -6.08 -24.07
C TRP A 263 10.76 -5.26 -24.63
N LEU A 264 11.85 -5.08 -23.87
CA LEU A 264 13.08 -4.45 -24.37
C LEU A 264 13.74 -5.32 -25.47
N ASP A 265 13.82 -6.62 -25.25
CA ASP A 265 14.39 -7.56 -26.20
C ASP A 265 13.66 -7.60 -27.55
N ILE A 266 12.36 -7.29 -27.58
CA ILE A 266 11.56 -7.13 -28.80
C ILE A 266 11.53 -5.68 -29.33
N GLY A 267 12.37 -4.81 -28.81
CA GLY A 267 12.62 -3.45 -29.32
C GLY A 267 11.59 -2.40 -28.91
N LYS A 268 10.91 -2.57 -27.77
CA LYS A 268 10.10 -1.50 -27.19
C LYS A 268 10.98 -0.47 -26.50
N LYS A 269 10.53 0.78 -26.47
CA LYS A 269 11.21 1.90 -25.80
C LYS A 269 10.55 2.15 -24.45
N PHE A 270 11.36 2.52 -23.44
CA PHE A 270 10.90 2.87 -22.10
C PHE A 270 11.37 4.25 -21.71
N VAL A 271 10.46 5.03 -21.14
CA VAL A 271 10.74 6.34 -20.52
C VAL A 271 10.18 6.32 -19.09
N VAL A 272 11.02 6.61 -18.12
CA VAL A 272 10.66 6.73 -16.71
C VAL A 272 10.65 8.21 -16.33
N ILE A 273 9.51 8.72 -15.83
CA ILE A 273 9.35 10.09 -15.34
C ILE A 273 9.09 9.98 -13.84
N ASP A 274 10.08 10.34 -13.03
CA ASP A 274 10.03 10.14 -11.58
C ASP A 274 10.99 11.11 -10.88
N PRO A 275 10.69 11.61 -9.67
CA PRO A 275 11.61 12.44 -8.89
C PRO A 275 12.96 11.79 -8.61
N PHE A 276 13.05 10.48 -8.59
CA PHE A 276 14.29 9.74 -8.41
C PHE A 276 14.47 8.66 -9.48
N CYS A 277 15.71 8.32 -9.79
CA CYS A 277 16.04 7.22 -10.68
C CYS A 277 15.74 5.90 -9.95
N ASN A 278 14.50 5.44 -10.08
CA ASN A 278 13.94 4.30 -9.38
C ASN A 278 14.51 2.96 -9.86
N TYR A 279 14.14 1.84 -9.22
CA TYR A 279 14.69 0.54 -9.55
C TYR A 279 14.31 0.08 -10.97
N THR A 280 13.13 0.44 -11.47
CA THR A 280 12.75 0.19 -12.87
C THR A 280 13.67 0.93 -13.84
N ALA A 281 14.04 2.18 -13.53
CA ALA A 281 14.96 2.97 -14.37
C ALA A 281 16.39 2.42 -14.40
N VAL A 282 16.89 1.83 -13.29
CA VAL A 282 18.25 1.30 -13.24
C VAL A 282 18.38 -0.16 -13.63
N ALA A 283 17.29 -0.92 -13.68
CA ALA A 283 17.33 -2.35 -13.99
C ALA A 283 17.68 -2.64 -15.46
N HIS A 284 17.60 -1.64 -16.33
CA HIS A 284 17.74 -1.83 -17.78
C HIS A 284 18.47 -0.63 -18.41
N ASP A 285 19.60 -0.88 -19.06
CA ASP A 285 20.52 0.10 -19.62
C ASP A 285 19.89 0.99 -20.73
N GLU A 286 18.79 0.57 -21.33
CA GLU A 286 18.13 1.26 -22.45
C GLU A 286 16.99 2.19 -22.00
N MET A 287 16.70 2.29 -20.71
CA MET A 287 15.68 3.18 -20.17
C MET A 287 16.16 4.62 -20.09
N LYS A 288 15.25 5.56 -20.37
CA LYS A 288 15.50 6.99 -20.18
C LYS A 288 14.78 7.47 -18.95
N TRP A 289 15.53 7.97 -17.98
CA TRP A 289 14.98 8.65 -16.82
C TRP A 289 14.90 10.17 -17.08
N ILE A 290 13.74 10.74 -16.77
CA ILE A 290 13.47 12.17 -16.79
C ILE A 290 13.14 12.57 -15.35
N PRO A 291 14.06 13.28 -14.65
CA PRO A 291 13.79 13.78 -13.32
C PRO A 291 12.72 14.89 -13.35
N ILE A 292 11.79 14.83 -12.40
CA ILE A 292 10.71 15.80 -12.21
C ILE A 292 10.59 16.14 -10.73
N LEU A 293 10.23 17.37 -10.37
CA LEU A 293 9.96 17.72 -8.99
C LEU A 293 8.70 17.00 -8.49
N PRO A 294 8.70 16.47 -7.25
CA PRO A 294 7.55 15.75 -6.68
C PRO A 294 6.27 16.55 -6.79
N ASN A 295 5.17 15.87 -7.18
CA ASN A 295 3.81 16.41 -7.22
C ASN A 295 3.58 17.57 -8.23
N THR A 296 4.42 17.70 -9.26
CA THR A 296 4.28 18.74 -10.32
C THR A 296 3.79 18.18 -11.65
N ASP A 297 3.37 16.93 -11.67
CA ASP A 297 2.98 16.20 -12.87
C ASP A 297 1.83 16.87 -13.64
N ALA A 298 0.85 17.47 -12.95
CA ALA A 298 -0.25 18.16 -13.63
C ALA A 298 0.22 19.32 -14.51
N ALA A 299 1.25 20.07 -14.09
CA ALA A 299 1.85 21.13 -14.89
C ALA A 299 2.62 20.56 -16.10
N PHE A 300 3.39 19.50 -15.87
CA PHE A 300 4.09 18.76 -16.94
C PHE A 300 3.10 18.20 -17.97
N ASP A 301 2.00 17.60 -17.51
CA ASP A 301 0.96 17.02 -18.35
C ASP A 301 0.26 18.07 -19.23
N TYR A 302 -0.04 19.24 -18.66
CA TYR A 302 -0.60 20.36 -19.45
C TYR A 302 0.35 20.84 -20.52
N ALA A 303 1.66 20.89 -20.25
CA ALA A 303 2.63 21.27 -21.28
C ALA A 303 2.73 20.23 -22.42
N ILE A 304 2.62 18.94 -22.10
CA ILE A 304 2.50 17.87 -23.10
C ILE A 304 1.25 18.11 -23.97
N MET A 305 0.09 18.32 -23.35
CA MET A 305 -1.18 18.55 -24.04
C MET A 305 -1.15 19.87 -24.87
N TYR A 306 -0.50 20.93 -24.35
CA TYR A 306 -0.29 22.18 -25.09
C TYR A 306 0.45 21.94 -26.42
N VAL A 307 1.56 21.17 -26.38
CA VAL A 307 2.31 20.81 -27.60
C VAL A 307 1.42 20.04 -28.58
N TRP A 308 0.64 19.07 -28.10
CA TRP A 308 -0.25 18.31 -28.94
C TRP A 308 -1.36 19.16 -29.58
N MET A 309 -1.94 20.09 -28.82
CA MET A 309 -2.99 21.01 -29.32
C MET A 309 -2.45 21.98 -30.37
N THR A 310 -1.27 22.56 -30.10
CA THR A 310 -0.66 23.57 -31.01
C THR A 310 -0.03 22.96 -32.28
N GLU A 311 0.50 21.75 -32.17
CA GLU A 311 1.12 21.04 -33.30
C GLU A 311 0.15 20.06 -34.00
N GLY A 312 -1.08 19.90 -33.48
CA GLY A 312 -2.08 19.01 -34.07
C GLY A 312 -1.75 17.53 -33.90
N LEU A 313 -1.07 17.17 -32.80
CA LEU A 313 -0.55 15.84 -32.53
C LEU A 313 -1.45 14.97 -31.60
N TYR A 314 -2.77 15.11 -31.74
CA TYR A 314 -3.73 14.31 -30.97
C TYR A 314 -4.79 13.71 -31.89
N ASP A 315 -5.50 12.68 -31.44
CA ASP A 315 -6.56 12.01 -32.17
C ASP A 315 -7.85 12.83 -32.13
N ARG A 316 -8.03 13.69 -33.14
CA ARG A 316 -9.19 14.59 -33.25
C ARG A 316 -10.52 13.83 -33.36
N GLU A 317 -10.53 12.72 -34.08
CA GLU A 317 -11.76 11.95 -34.29
C GLU A 317 -12.16 11.22 -32.99
N TYR A 318 -11.20 10.63 -32.28
CA TYR A 318 -11.47 10.06 -30.99
C TYR A 318 -11.99 11.10 -29.97
N VAL A 319 -11.32 12.25 -29.88
CA VAL A 319 -11.75 13.34 -28.97
C VAL A 319 -13.19 13.76 -29.32
N LYS A 320 -13.52 13.90 -30.58
CA LYS A 320 -14.88 14.29 -31.02
C LYS A 320 -15.94 13.24 -30.70
N THR A 321 -15.64 11.96 -30.86
CA THR A 321 -16.63 10.87 -30.78
C THR A 321 -16.72 10.24 -29.39
N HIS A 322 -15.60 10.15 -28.64
CA HIS A 322 -15.48 9.42 -27.36
C HIS A 322 -15.45 10.33 -26.13
N THR A 323 -15.39 11.66 -26.33
CA THR A 323 -15.22 12.57 -25.18
C THR A 323 -16.25 13.70 -25.20
N VAL A 324 -16.36 14.40 -24.06
CA VAL A 324 -17.12 15.65 -23.92
C VAL A 324 -16.29 16.70 -23.19
N GLY A 325 -16.54 18.00 -23.45
CA GLY A 325 -15.93 19.10 -22.68
C GLY A 325 -14.49 19.44 -23.06
N PHE A 326 -13.92 18.87 -24.12
CA PHE A 326 -12.53 19.11 -24.55
C PHE A 326 -12.19 20.58 -24.74
N GLU A 327 -13.10 21.38 -25.28
CA GLU A 327 -12.85 22.81 -25.58
C GLU A 327 -12.57 23.64 -24.32
N LYS A 328 -13.11 23.26 -23.16
CA LYS A 328 -12.81 23.92 -21.88
C LYS A 328 -11.37 23.67 -21.45
N VAL A 329 -10.90 22.41 -21.54
CA VAL A 329 -9.51 22.05 -21.25
C VAL A 329 -8.54 22.70 -22.26
N ARG A 330 -8.94 22.75 -23.53
CA ARG A 330 -8.18 23.45 -24.59
C ARG A 330 -8.04 24.95 -24.28
N ALA A 331 -9.12 25.62 -23.90
CA ALA A 331 -9.10 27.04 -23.56
C ALA A 331 -8.14 27.33 -22.39
N TYR A 332 -8.16 26.51 -21.34
CA TYR A 332 -7.22 26.61 -20.24
C TYR A 332 -5.77 26.33 -20.66
N ALA A 333 -5.53 25.23 -21.41
CA ALA A 333 -4.19 24.87 -21.87
C ALA A 333 -3.56 25.97 -22.76
N LEU A 334 -4.34 26.58 -23.64
CA LEU A 334 -3.90 27.65 -24.56
C LEU A 334 -3.85 29.04 -23.89
N GLY A 335 -4.30 29.17 -22.64
CA GLY A 335 -4.34 30.46 -21.92
C GLY A 335 -5.49 31.37 -22.36
N GLU A 336 -6.49 30.84 -23.06
CA GLU A 336 -7.67 31.60 -23.47
C GLU A 336 -8.59 31.94 -22.27
N GLU A 337 -8.49 31.16 -21.21
CA GLU A 337 -9.30 31.33 -20.00
C GLU A 337 -8.66 32.29 -18.96
N ASP A 338 -7.36 32.13 -18.70
CA ASP A 338 -6.65 32.80 -17.60
C ASP A 338 -5.50 33.70 -18.08
N GLY A 339 -5.29 33.83 -19.39
CA GLY A 339 -4.21 34.62 -19.99
C GLY A 339 -2.82 33.97 -19.91
N VAL A 340 -2.72 32.72 -19.39
CA VAL A 340 -1.44 32.01 -19.18
C VAL A 340 -1.39 30.72 -19.99
N PRO A 341 -0.77 30.71 -21.18
CA PRO A 341 -0.57 29.47 -21.93
C PRO A 341 0.32 28.48 -21.16
N LYS A 342 -0.09 27.23 -21.11
CA LYS A 342 0.61 26.16 -20.36
C LYS A 342 1.75 25.58 -21.20
N THR A 343 2.66 26.46 -21.62
CA THR A 343 3.79 26.10 -22.50
C THR A 343 4.81 25.20 -21.78
N PRO A 344 5.71 24.53 -22.52
CA PRO A 344 6.83 23.83 -21.91
C PRO A 344 7.74 24.73 -21.05
N GLU A 345 7.88 26.02 -21.39
CA GLU A 345 8.62 27.00 -20.59
C GLU A 345 7.93 27.27 -19.25
N TRP A 346 6.60 27.49 -19.26
CA TRP A 346 5.79 27.65 -18.06
C TRP A 346 5.91 26.42 -17.13
N ALA A 347 5.77 25.21 -17.71
CA ALA A 347 5.86 23.98 -16.90
C ALA A 347 7.27 23.74 -16.36
N SER A 348 8.32 24.12 -17.12
CA SER A 348 9.72 23.95 -16.71
C SER A 348 10.04 24.71 -15.42
N GLU A 349 9.47 25.89 -15.22
CA GLU A 349 9.63 26.69 -13.99
C GLU A 349 9.00 26.00 -12.78
N ILE A 350 7.96 25.18 -13.00
CA ILE A 350 7.22 24.48 -11.95
C ILE A 350 7.84 23.11 -11.66
N CYS A 351 8.11 22.33 -12.72
CA CYS A 351 8.49 20.92 -12.57
C CYS A 351 9.99 20.63 -12.71
N GLY A 352 10.78 21.61 -13.07
CA GLY A 352 12.23 21.49 -13.26
C GLY A 352 12.65 20.74 -14.54
N VAL A 353 11.73 20.18 -15.30
CA VAL A 353 12.02 19.49 -16.57
C VAL A 353 12.31 20.51 -17.67
N LYS A 354 13.40 20.33 -18.39
CA LYS A 354 13.78 21.28 -19.45
C LYS A 354 12.74 21.37 -20.56
N PRO A 355 12.42 22.57 -21.10
CA PRO A 355 11.37 22.76 -22.12
C PRO A 355 11.54 21.91 -23.38
N TRP A 356 12.79 21.71 -23.83
CA TRP A 356 13.07 20.86 -25.00
C TRP A 356 12.83 19.37 -24.71
N THR A 357 13.03 18.90 -23.45
CA THR A 357 12.71 17.53 -23.02
C THR A 357 11.19 17.31 -23.05
N ILE A 358 10.41 18.27 -22.51
CA ILE A 358 8.95 18.22 -22.54
C ILE A 358 8.45 18.11 -23.99
N ARG A 359 8.95 18.94 -24.91
CA ARG A 359 8.60 18.87 -26.33
C ARG A 359 9.01 17.55 -26.98
N ALA A 360 10.18 17.04 -26.64
CA ALA A 360 10.65 15.77 -27.19
C ALA A 360 9.76 14.61 -26.73
N VAL A 361 9.39 14.53 -25.45
CA VAL A 361 8.47 13.53 -24.92
C VAL A 361 7.10 13.65 -25.58
N ALA A 362 6.54 14.85 -25.66
CA ALA A 362 5.23 15.08 -26.28
C ALA A 362 5.19 14.59 -27.73
N ARG A 363 6.21 14.92 -28.53
CA ARG A 363 6.29 14.53 -29.94
C ARG A 363 6.57 13.04 -30.12
N GLU A 364 7.45 12.45 -29.29
CA GLU A 364 7.76 11.03 -29.34
C GLU A 364 6.54 10.19 -28.95
N TRP A 365 5.82 10.60 -27.91
CA TRP A 365 4.56 9.97 -27.50
C TRP A 365 3.54 9.94 -28.65
N ALA A 366 3.27 11.08 -29.26
CA ALA A 366 2.27 11.20 -30.31
C ALA A 366 2.63 10.47 -31.63
N ARG A 367 3.93 10.22 -31.87
CA ARG A 367 4.41 9.52 -33.06
C ARG A 367 4.39 8.01 -32.97
N GLN A 368 4.22 7.48 -31.78
CA GLN A 368 4.26 6.05 -31.50
C GLN A 368 2.96 5.58 -30.86
N ARG A 369 2.71 4.27 -30.89
CA ARG A 369 1.66 3.68 -30.08
C ARG A 369 2.20 3.59 -28.65
N THR A 370 1.70 4.48 -27.80
CA THR A 370 2.22 4.67 -26.45
C THR A 370 1.21 4.23 -25.41
N SER A 371 1.66 3.38 -24.49
CA SER A 371 0.92 3.02 -23.28
C SER A 371 1.59 3.63 -22.05
N ILE A 372 0.84 3.83 -20.97
CA ILE A 372 1.34 4.26 -19.66
C ILE A 372 1.37 3.06 -18.72
N ALA A 373 2.46 2.88 -18.00
CA ALA A 373 2.50 2.03 -16.81
C ALA A 373 2.16 2.85 -15.58
N HIS A 374 1.10 2.45 -14.88
CA HIS A 374 0.58 3.12 -13.71
C HIS A 374 0.24 2.09 -12.63
N PHE A 375 1.18 1.79 -11.74
CA PHE A 375 0.95 0.85 -10.65
C PHE A 375 1.22 1.54 -9.31
N SER A 376 0.14 1.89 -8.59
CA SER A 376 0.22 2.55 -7.28
C SER A 376 1.18 3.75 -7.29
N ALA A 377 1.14 4.53 -8.35
CA ALA A 377 2.10 5.58 -8.63
C ALA A 377 2.21 6.61 -7.50
N GLY A 378 3.43 7.03 -7.18
CA GLY A 378 3.73 7.93 -6.06
C GLY A 378 3.10 9.31 -6.20
N HIS A 379 2.97 9.82 -7.42
CA HIS A 379 2.38 11.13 -7.71
C HIS A 379 0.88 11.25 -7.37
N ASN A 380 0.18 10.11 -7.15
CA ASN A 380 -1.23 10.12 -6.72
C ASN A 380 -1.45 10.45 -5.25
N ARG A 381 -0.39 10.62 -4.46
CA ARG A 381 -0.44 10.79 -3.00
C ARG A 381 0.20 12.09 -2.53
N GLY A 382 0.15 13.11 -3.36
CA GLY A 382 0.59 14.46 -3.04
C GLY A 382 -0.58 15.43 -2.87
N PRO A 383 -0.31 16.67 -2.45
CA PRO A 383 -1.27 17.76 -2.48
C PRO A 383 -1.93 17.89 -3.85
N TYR A 384 -3.25 17.98 -3.90
CA TYR A 384 -4.05 18.14 -5.12
C TYR A 384 -3.83 17.04 -6.19
N SER A 385 -3.39 15.85 -5.79
CA SER A 385 -3.08 14.75 -6.72
C SER A 385 -4.29 14.22 -7.51
N HIS A 386 -5.52 14.57 -7.12
CA HIS A 386 -6.72 14.33 -7.91
C HIS A 386 -6.65 15.02 -9.29
N GLU A 387 -5.95 16.16 -9.41
CA GLU A 387 -5.73 16.84 -10.69
C GLU A 387 -4.76 16.06 -11.59
N ILE A 388 -3.74 15.42 -10.99
CA ILE A 388 -2.80 14.54 -11.71
C ILE A 388 -3.54 13.32 -12.27
N GLY A 389 -4.40 12.70 -11.47
CA GLY A 389 -5.23 11.58 -11.95
C GLY A 389 -6.12 11.97 -13.14
N ARG A 390 -6.66 13.19 -13.16
CA ARG A 390 -7.48 13.71 -14.26
C ARG A 390 -6.64 14.00 -15.51
N THR A 391 -5.48 14.66 -15.37
CA THR A 391 -4.62 15.00 -16.51
C THR A 391 -4.00 13.77 -17.17
N GLU A 392 -3.69 12.72 -16.41
CA GLU A 392 -3.26 11.44 -16.99
C GLU A 392 -4.36 10.83 -17.88
N ALA A 393 -5.61 10.82 -17.41
CA ALA A 393 -6.75 10.34 -18.19
C ALA A 393 -6.97 11.19 -19.46
N TYR A 394 -6.80 12.53 -19.38
CA TYR A 394 -6.88 13.41 -20.53
C TYR A 394 -5.83 13.08 -21.60
N LYS A 395 -4.57 12.89 -21.19
CA LYS A 395 -3.49 12.53 -22.14
C LYS A 395 -3.79 11.23 -22.88
N LEU A 396 -4.23 10.20 -22.17
CA LEU A 396 -4.61 8.92 -22.77
C LEU A 396 -5.78 9.08 -23.73
N ALA A 397 -6.80 9.85 -23.37
CA ALA A 397 -7.95 10.14 -24.25
C ALA A 397 -7.53 10.90 -25.53
N MET A 398 -6.62 11.88 -25.41
CA MET A 398 -6.11 12.63 -26.57
C MET A 398 -5.33 11.74 -27.56
N GLN A 399 -4.82 10.59 -27.13
CA GLN A 399 -4.10 9.63 -27.98
C GLN A 399 -4.92 8.40 -28.36
N GLY A 400 -6.22 8.38 -28.03
CA GLY A 400 -7.14 7.31 -28.47
C GLY A 400 -7.06 6.08 -27.56
N LEU A 401 -7.29 6.27 -26.26
CA LEU A 401 -7.32 5.20 -25.27
C LEU A 401 -8.18 4.01 -25.70
N GLY A 402 -7.63 2.82 -25.62
CA GLY A 402 -8.26 1.57 -26.06
C GLY A 402 -7.91 1.14 -27.48
N LYS A 403 -7.27 1.99 -28.30
CA LYS A 403 -6.64 1.55 -29.55
C LYS A 403 -5.65 0.41 -29.28
N PRO A 404 -5.39 -0.49 -30.26
CA PRO A 404 -4.29 -1.43 -30.17
C PRO A 404 -2.97 -0.76 -29.78
N GLY A 405 -2.43 -1.09 -28.59
CA GLY A 405 -1.19 -0.53 -28.07
C GLY A 405 -1.30 0.84 -27.41
N VAL A 406 -2.50 1.34 -27.12
CA VAL A 406 -2.75 2.57 -26.36
C VAL A 406 -3.56 2.21 -25.11
N GLN A 407 -2.89 1.80 -24.07
CA GLN A 407 -3.47 1.27 -22.84
C GLN A 407 -2.88 1.93 -21.59
N GLN A 408 -3.56 1.75 -20.45
CA GLN A 408 -2.98 1.93 -19.13
C GLN A 408 -2.67 0.55 -18.53
N LEU A 409 -1.41 0.30 -18.18
CA LEU A 409 -1.00 -0.87 -17.43
C LEU A 409 -1.15 -0.57 -15.95
N HIS A 410 -2.26 -0.96 -15.37
CA HIS A 410 -2.60 -0.73 -13.97
C HIS A 410 -2.43 -2.02 -13.13
N LEU A 411 -2.64 -1.89 -11.81
CA LEU A 411 -2.47 -2.93 -10.79
C LEU A 411 -3.03 -4.31 -11.18
N GLY A 412 -4.25 -4.39 -11.66
CA GLY A 412 -4.86 -5.68 -12.02
C GLY A 412 -4.59 -6.16 -13.44
N CYS A 413 -3.83 -5.38 -14.21
CA CYS A 413 -3.47 -5.73 -15.58
C CYS A 413 -2.14 -6.49 -15.68
N LEU A 414 -1.48 -6.78 -14.57
CA LEU A 414 -0.12 -7.33 -14.58
C LEU A 414 -0.05 -8.83 -14.87
N ALA A 415 -1.16 -9.56 -14.76
CA ALA A 415 -1.19 -10.99 -15.07
C ALA A 415 -1.00 -11.20 -16.58
N PRO A 416 -0.03 -12.06 -17.00
CA PRO A 416 0.23 -12.30 -18.42
C PRO A 416 -0.88 -13.14 -19.08
N ALA A 417 -1.61 -13.94 -18.32
CA ALA A 417 -2.67 -14.80 -18.83
C ALA A 417 -3.84 -14.92 -17.85
N LYS A 418 -5.03 -15.19 -18.41
CA LYS A 418 -6.26 -15.42 -17.65
C LYS A 418 -6.40 -16.91 -17.36
N GLN A 419 -6.72 -17.26 -16.12
CA GLN A 419 -7.02 -18.63 -15.73
C GLN A 419 -8.46 -19.01 -16.13
N ALA A 420 -8.69 -20.30 -16.35
CA ALA A 420 -10.02 -20.82 -16.67
C ALA A 420 -10.99 -20.72 -15.47
N MET A 421 -10.48 -20.76 -14.27
CA MET A 421 -11.26 -20.81 -13.03
C MET A 421 -10.62 -20.03 -11.89
N GLN A 422 -11.43 -19.73 -10.87
CA GLN A 422 -10.97 -19.12 -9.64
C GLN A 422 -10.44 -20.18 -8.68
N VAL A 423 -9.30 -19.85 -8.04
CA VAL A 423 -8.70 -20.69 -7.00
C VAL A 423 -9.20 -20.28 -5.61
N PRO A 424 -9.28 -21.20 -4.63
CA PRO A 424 -9.61 -20.86 -3.25
C PRO A 424 -8.60 -19.85 -2.69
N GLY A 425 -9.09 -18.88 -1.94
CA GLY A 425 -8.22 -17.91 -1.28
C GLY A 425 -7.59 -16.85 -2.20
N GLY A 426 -7.94 -16.79 -3.48
CA GLY A 426 -7.63 -15.64 -4.33
C GLY A 426 -8.48 -14.43 -3.93
N PRO A 427 -8.11 -13.20 -4.41
CA PRO A 427 -8.82 -11.96 -4.04
C PRO A 427 -10.32 -11.98 -4.27
N SER A 428 -10.79 -12.78 -5.22
CA SER A 428 -12.20 -12.98 -5.52
C SER A 428 -12.89 -14.03 -4.64
N ALA A 429 -12.13 -14.93 -3.99
CA ALA A 429 -12.64 -15.96 -3.10
C ALA A 429 -12.49 -15.61 -1.60
N ALA A 430 -11.55 -14.72 -1.25
CA ALA A 430 -11.43 -14.22 0.12
C ALA A 430 -12.74 -13.65 0.69
N PRO A 431 -13.56 -12.90 -0.09
CA PRO A 431 -14.87 -12.49 0.37
C PRO A 431 -15.82 -13.64 0.70
N LEU A 432 -15.70 -14.79 0.03
CA LEU A 432 -16.56 -15.94 0.27
C LEU A 432 -16.36 -16.52 1.67
N MET A 433 -15.13 -16.56 2.18
CA MET A 433 -14.83 -17.17 3.48
C MET A 433 -15.17 -16.27 4.67
N ILE A 434 -15.23 -14.96 4.49
CA ILE A 434 -15.37 -14.02 5.60
C ILE A 434 -16.66 -13.22 5.54
N ASN A 435 -17.05 -12.77 4.34
CA ASN A 435 -18.21 -11.91 4.17
C ASN A 435 -19.54 -12.67 4.18
N GLN A 436 -19.56 -13.96 3.87
CA GLN A 436 -20.79 -14.76 3.86
C GLN A 436 -21.36 -15.01 5.26
N PHE A 437 -20.53 -14.91 6.29
CA PHE A 437 -20.92 -15.20 7.67
C PHE A 437 -21.11 -13.96 8.53
N ARG A 438 -21.07 -12.77 7.93
CA ARG A 438 -21.26 -11.51 8.62
C ARG A 438 -22.74 -11.25 8.89
N GLN A 439 -23.28 -11.81 9.98
CA GLN A 439 -24.45 -11.22 10.61
C GLN A 439 -23.96 -10.09 11.52
N TYR A 440 -24.00 -8.86 11.02
CA TYR A 440 -23.60 -7.71 11.81
C TYR A 440 -24.80 -6.99 12.39
N VAL A 441 -24.69 -6.63 13.67
CA VAL A 441 -25.50 -5.53 14.19
C VAL A 441 -25.21 -4.27 13.37
N PRO A 442 -26.17 -3.36 13.22
CA PRO A 442 -25.92 -2.09 12.54
C PRO A 442 -24.76 -1.34 13.18
N MET A 443 -23.82 -0.89 12.35
CA MET A 443 -22.65 -0.11 12.77
C MET A 443 -22.69 1.23 12.06
N PRO A 444 -23.37 2.20 12.65
CA PRO A 444 -23.65 3.49 11.99
C PRO A 444 -22.49 4.47 12.07
N GLN A 445 -21.43 4.16 12.82
CA GLN A 445 -20.30 5.06 13.01
C GLN A 445 -19.04 4.53 12.32
N ASP A 446 -18.46 5.40 11.50
CA ASP A 446 -17.25 5.15 10.72
C ASP A 446 -16.20 6.22 10.99
N ILE A 447 -14.91 5.86 10.87
CA ILE A 447 -13.80 6.81 10.87
C ILE A 447 -12.86 6.44 9.72
N PRO A 448 -12.59 7.35 8.77
CA PRO A 448 -11.55 7.14 7.78
C PRO A 448 -10.18 6.95 8.45
N ARG A 449 -9.41 5.96 8.02
CA ARG A 449 -8.10 5.65 8.63
C ARG A 449 -7.13 6.84 8.69
N THR A 450 -7.26 7.76 7.74
CA THR A 450 -6.46 8.99 7.71
C THR A 450 -6.96 10.07 8.68
N ARG A 451 -8.09 9.83 9.36
CA ARG A 451 -8.75 10.76 10.28
C ARG A 451 -8.82 10.26 11.72
N ILE A 452 -8.31 9.07 12.02
CA ILE A 452 -8.40 8.47 13.37
C ILE A 452 -7.77 9.41 14.41
N ALA A 453 -6.59 9.97 14.13
CA ALA A 453 -5.95 10.89 15.05
C ALA A 453 -6.80 12.15 15.33
N ARG A 454 -7.43 12.71 14.30
CA ARG A 454 -8.34 13.85 14.45
C ARG A 454 -9.61 13.46 15.20
N ALA A 455 -10.19 12.32 14.88
CA ALA A 455 -11.40 11.84 15.56
C ALA A 455 -11.21 11.75 17.08
N ILE A 456 -10.02 11.32 17.52
CA ILE A 456 -9.67 11.21 18.94
C ILE A 456 -9.38 12.59 19.56
N LEU A 457 -8.54 13.41 18.90
CA LEU A 457 -8.05 14.66 19.48
C LEU A 457 -9.03 15.83 19.33
N ASP A 458 -9.66 15.95 18.15
CA ASP A 458 -10.57 17.04 17.82
C ASP A 458 -12.03 16.71 18.23
N LYS A 459 -12.36 15.40 18.41
CA LYS A 459 -13.64 14.83 18.91
C LYS A 459 -14.86 15.05 18.02
N ASP A 460 -14.81 15.96 17.08
CA ASP A 460 -15.86 16.28 16.11
C ASP A 460 -15.19 16.55 14.76
N ILE A 461 -15.45 15.69 13.79
CA ILE A 461 -14.88 15.81 12.45
C ILE A 461 -15.91 15.55 11.36
N THR A 462 -15.73 16.21 10.24
CA THR A 462 -16.49 15.98 9.02
C THR A 462 -15.58 15.61 7.86
N TRP A 463 -16.08 14.84 6.89
CA TRP A 463 -15.40 14.54 5.65
C TRP A 463 -16.38 14.27 4.52
N TRP A 464 -15.89 14.33 3.28
CA TRP A 464 -16.66 14.05 2.08
C TRP A 464 -16.26 12.70 1.49
N GLY A 465 -17.23 11.96 0.98
CA GLY A 465 -17.03 10.70 0.26
C GLY A 465 -17.34 9.46 1.10
N SER A 466 -17.72 8.40 0.39
CA SER A 466 -18.14 7.13 0.98
C SER A 466 -17.05 6.48 1.84
N PRO A 467 -17.44 5.82 2.92
CA PRO A 467 -16.58 4.90 3.64
C PRO A 467 -16.21 3.64 2.82
N GLN A 468 -16.95 3.37 1.73
CA GLN A 468 -16.64 2.23 0.86
C GLN A 468 -15.82 2.68 -0.34
N ILE A 469 -14.68 2.10 -0.48
CA ILE A 469 -13.54 2.56 -1.22
C ILE A 469 -13.70 2.71 -2.69
N VAL A 470 -14.18 1.69 -3.37
CA VAL A 470 -13.56 1.47 -4.69
C VAL A 470 -14.57 1.16 -5.76
N TYR A 471 -15.69 0.60 -5.38
CA TYR A 471 -16.68 0.09 -6.33
C TYR A 471 -17.94 0.94 -6.42
N VAL A 472 -17.99 2.06 -5.71
CA VAL A 472 -19.11 3.00 -5.77
C VAL A 472 -18.87 4.04 -6.84
N ASN A 473 -19.94 4.55 -7.42
CA ASN A 473 -19.84 5.53 -8.49
C ASN A 473 -19.35 6.90 -7.96
N ALA A 474 -19.10 7.87 -8.86
CA ALA A 474 -18.53 9.16 -8.48
C ALA A 474 -19.45 9.98 -7.57
N ALA A 475 -20.74 9.71 -7.57
CA ALA A 475 -21.73 10.42 -6.75
C ALA A 475 -21.53 10.23 -5.23
N ASP A 476 -20.85 9.16 -4.79
CA ASP A 476 -20.52 8.94 -3.39
C ASP A 476 -19.61 10.03 -2.83
N GLN A 477 -18.84 10.70 -3.65
CA GLN A 477 -17.90 11.76 -3.26
C GLN A 477 -18.62 13.07 -2.87
N PHE A 478 -19.91 13.19 -3.13
CA PHE A 478 -20.74 14.34 -2.76
C PHE A 478 -21.50 14.16 -1.44
N VAL A 479 -21.27 13.04 -0.74
CA VAL A 479 -21.89 12.76 0.55
C VAL A 479 -20.99 13.24 1.67
N GLU A 480 -21.53 14.08 2.56
CA GLU A 480 -20.86 14.53 3.78
C GLU A 480 -21.14 13.58 4.93
N HIS A 481 -20.10 13.25 5.67
CA HIS A 481 -20.15 12.38 6.83
C HIS A 481 -19.65 13.11 8.08
N HIS A 482 -20.14 12.67 9.24
CA HIS A 482 -19.81 13.24 10.54
C HIS A 482 -19.39 12.17 11.53
N TYR A 483 -18.44 12.49 12.39
CA TYR A 483 -18.07 11.75 13.58
C TYR A 483 -18.01 12.70 14.78
N PRO A 484 -18.59 12.33 15.95
CA PRO A 484 -19.42 11.13 16.16
C PRO A 484 -20.67 11.11 15.28
N ALA A 485 -21.22 9.90 15.05
CA ALA A 485 -22.52 9.77 14.38
C ALA A 485 -23.62 10.48 15.17
N SER A 486 -24.79 10.70 14.56
CA SER A 486 -25.89 11.37 15.28
C SER A 486 -26.33 10.57 16.51
N PRO A 487 -26.91 11.23 17.54
CA PRO A 487 -27.43 10.55 18.74
C PRO A 487 -28.45 9.45 18.44
N GLU A 488 -29.24 9.58 17.38
CA GLU A 488 -30.22 8.57 16.96
C GLU A 488 -29.52 7.31 16.48
N ASN A 489 -28.27 7.40 16.05
CA ASN A 489 -27.40 6.32 15.64
C ASN A 489 -26.42 5.86 16.75
N ASN A 490 -26.68 6.25 18.00
CA ASN A 490 -25.82 5.95 19.15
C ASN A 490 -24.36 6.42 18.96
N GLY A 491 -24.16 7.55 18.28
CA GLY A 491 -22.84 8.15 18.09
C GLY A 491 -22.17 8.49 19.41
N THR A 492 -20.89 8.14 19.56
CA THR A 492 -20.08 8.42 20.75
C THR A 492 -18.60 8.56 20.40
N GLU A 493 -17.85 9.22 21.27
CA GLU A 493 -16.38 9.28 21.16
C GLU A 493 -15.77 7.88 21.31
N VAL A 494 -14.59 7.67 20.72
CA VAL A 494 -13.82 6.44 20.85
C VAL A 494 -13.03 6.48 22.16
N HIS A 495 -13.14 5.42 22.96
CA HIS A 495 -12.42 5.22 24.21
C HIS A 495 -11.55 3.97 24.24
N MET A 496 -11.77 3.04 23.31
CA MET A 496 -10.96 1.83 23.16
C MET A 496 -10.52 1.65 21.72
N LEU A 497 -9.24 1.30 21.53
CA LEU A 497 -8.67 0.90 20.25
C LEU A 497 -8.35 -0.60 20.28
N TRP A 498 -8.76 -1.30 19.23
CA TRP A 498 -8.32 -2.68 19.00
C TRP A 498 -7.72 -2.82 17.60
N SER A 499 -6.42 -3.10 17.52
CA SER A 499 -5.69 -3.19 16.26
C SER A 499 -5.14 -4.58 16.00
N GLU A 500 -5.44 -5.12 14.83
CA GLU A 500 -4.81 -6.31 14.29
C GLU A 500 -3.71 -5.99 13.25
N LYS A 501 -3.41 -4.70 13.01
CA LYS A 501 -2.32 -4.24 12.13
C LYS A 501 -1.68 -2.97 12.69
N PRO A 502 -0.92 -3.08 13.78
CA PRO A 502 -0.41 -1.94 14.52
C PRO A 502 0.71 -1.21 13.76
N CYS A 503 0.39 -0.51 12.69
CA CYS A 503 1.34 0.22 11.85
C CYS A 503 0.81 1.58 11.35
N ASN A 504 -0.28 2.11 11.92
CA ASN A 504 -0.90 3.34 11.42
C ASN A 504 0.08 4.51 11.42
N GLN A 505 0.88 4.69 12.48
CA GLN A 505 1.87 5.77 12.56
C GLN A 505 2.94 5.74 11.47
N THR A 506 3.25 4.57 10.92
CA THR A 506 4.32 4.39 9.93
C THR A 506 3.83 4.08 8.52
N CYS A 507 2.51 3.92 8.34
CA CYS A 507 1.89 3.63 7.04
C CYS A 507 1.00 4.75 6.51
N TRP A 508 0.40 5.57 7.41
CA TRP A 508 -0.54 6.61 7.03
C TRP A 508 0.06 8.00 7.26
N ASN A 509 -0.77 9.03 7.13
CA ASN A 509 -0.34 10.42 7.28
C ASN A 509 -0.18 10.82 8.76
N ASN A 510 0.73 11.74 9.00
CA ASN A 510 1.01 12.39 10.29
C ASN A 510 1.06 11.42 11.48
N GLY A 511 2.03 10.50 11.44
CA GLY A 511 2.18 9.50 12.49
C GLY A 511 2.46 10.08 13.87
N PHE A 512 3.10 11.25 13.97
CA PHE A 512 3.28 11.92 15.27
C PHE A 512 1.94 12.36 15.87
N LYS A 513 1.04 12.90 15.07
CA LYS A 513 -0.32 13.21 15.56
C LYS A 513 -1.07 11.94 15.98
N PHE A 514 -0.85 10.83 15.30
CA PHE A 514 -1.41 9.54 15.72
C PHE A 514 -0.78 9.05 17.04
N GLN A 515 0.52 9.28 17.26
CA GLN A 515 1.16 9.03 18.56
C GLN A 515 0.55 9.90 19.67
N ASP A 516 0.25 11.17 19.40
CA ASP A 516 -0.44 12.05 20.34
C ASP A 516 -1.85 11.52 20.66
N ALA A 517 -2.58 11.08 19.63
CA ALA A 517 -3.90 10.48 19.81
C ALA A 517 -3.85 9.19 20.65
N MET A 518 -2.88 8.32 20.39
CA MET A 518 -2.68 7.13 21.24
C MET A 518 -2.33 7.49 22.70
N ARG A 519 -1.73 8.67 22.95
CA ARG A 519 -1.41 9.17 24.30
C ARG A 519 -2.51 10.02 24.91
N ASP A 520 -3.60 10.25 24.20
CA ASP A 520 -4.73 11.00 24.76
C ASP A 520 -5.40 10.19 25.88
N PRO A 521 -5.70 10.80 27.05
CA PRO A 521 -6.32 10.08 28.17
C PRO A 521 -7.74 9.60 27.88
N SER A 522 -8.41 10.09 26.85
CA SER A 522 -9.73 9.58 26.41
C SER A 522 -9.62 8.17 25.83
N VAL A 523 -8.45 7.77 25.32
CA VAL A 523 -8.17 6.39 24.95
C VAL A 523 -7.80 5.61 26.22
N GLU A 524 -8.77 4.96 26.82
CA GLU A 524 -8.63 4.28 28.11
C GLU A 524 -8.00 2.90 28.01
N PHE A 525 -8.20 2.24 26.85
CA PHE A 525 -7.63 0.93 26.58
C PHE A 525 -7.20 0.78 25.11
N PHE A 526 -5.99 0.30 24.89
CA PHE A 526 -5.48 -0.03 23.57
C PHE A 526 -4.91 -1.44 23.54
N VAL A 527 -5.52 -2.34 22.77
CA VAL A 527 -5.10 -3.73 22.58
C VAL A 527 -4.69 -4.00 21.14
N SER A 528 -3.70 -4.85 20.94
CA SER A 528 -3.24 -5.28 19.62
C SER A 528 -2.97 -6.77 19.56
N ASN A 529 -3.38 -7.40 18.46
CA ASN A 529 -2.96 -8.74 18.05
C ASN A 529 -1.77 -8.58 17.10
N HIS A 530 -0.56 -9.00 17.48
CA HIS A 530 0.58 -8.86 16.57
C HIS A 530 1.70 -9.88 16.83
N GLN A 531 2.46 -10.17 15.78
CA GLN A 531 3.58 -11.13 15.83
C GLN A 531 4.86 -10.50 16.40
N TRP A 532 5.05 -9.19 16.20
CA TRP A 532 6.28 -8.45 16.52
C TRP A 532 5.98 -7.22 17.37
N LEU A 533 6.90 -6.90 18.27
CA LEU A 533 6.76 -5.71 19.12
C LEU A 533 7.35 -4.50 18.37
N GLU A 534 6.53 -3.87 17.54
CA GLU A 534 6.93 -2.80 16.60
C GLU A 534 5.80 -1.78 16.37
N ASN A 535 6.14 -0.58 15.93
CA ASN A 535 5.20 0.47 15.53
C ASN A 535 4.12 0.76 16.59
N ASP A 536 2.82 0.69 16.23
CA ASP A 536 1.72 1.03 17.14
C ASP A 536 1.63 0.06 18.33
N SER A 537 2.14 -1.18 18.21
CA SER A 537 2.14 -2.12 19.33
C SER A 537 3.01 -1.66 20.49
N LEU A 538 3.99 -0.77 20.25
CA LEU A 538 4.76 -0.13 21.32
C LEU A 538 3.92 0.83 22.18
N PHE A 539 2.77 1.25 21.68
CA PHE A 539 1.83 2.17 22.34
C PHE A 539 0.63 1.45 22.97
N CYS A 540 0.54 0.13 22.84
CA CYS A 540 -0.57 -0.64 23.39
C CYS A 540 -0.46 -0.79 24.92
N ASP A 541 -1.60 -1.05 25.56
CA ASP A 541 -1.69 -1.45 26.96
C ASP A 541 -1.62 -2.98 27.10
N LEU A 542 -2.08 -3.67 26.06
CA LEU A 542 -2.05 -5.14 25.96
C LEU A 542 -1.63 -5.56 24.54
N VAL A 543 -0.66 -6.46 24.43
CA VAL A 543 -0.23 -7.06 23.15
C VAL A 543 -0.41 -8.57 23.22
N LEU A 544 -1.17 -9.12 22.29
CA LEU A 544 -1.44 -10.56 22.19
C LEU A 544 -0.50 -11.18 21.15
N PRO A 545 0.22 -12.28 21.51
CA PRO A 545 1.12 -12.98 20.59
C PRO A 545 0.34 -13.74 19.53
N VAL A 546 0.61 -13.45 18.25
CA VAL A 546 -0.04 -14.08 17.13
C VAL A 546 0.93 -14.94 16.33
N THR A 547 0.47 -16.07 15.79
CA THR A 547 1.22 -16.90 14.85
C THR A 547 1.54 -16.14 13.58
N THR A 548 2.70 -16.43 12.99
CA THR A 548 2.97 -16.04 11.60
C THR A 548 2.24 -16.96 10.63
N CYS A 549 2.12 -16.57 9.38
CA CYS A 549 1.50 -17.39 8.34
C CYS A 549 2.18 -18.76 8.11
N LEU A 550 3.40 -18.97 8.59
CA LEU A 550 4.11 -20.26 8.48
C LEU A 550 3.96 -21.17 9.71
N GLU A 551 3.32 -20.66 10.77
CA GLU A 551 3.08 -21.36 12.03
C GLU A 551 1.65 -21.93 12.12
N GLU A 552 0.84 -21.82 11.07
CA GLU A 552 -0.55 -22.31 11.03
C GLU A 552 -0.88 -23.02 9.72
N ASN A 553 -1.95 -23.81 9.72
CA ASN A 553 -2.50 -24.40 8.52
C ASN A 553 -3.40 -23.38 7.81
N ASP A 554 -3.51 -23.49 6.49
CA ASP A 554 -4.35 -22.60 5.71
C ASP A 554 -4.70 -23.20 4.34
N ILE A 555 -5.67 -22.62 3.64
CA ILE A 555 -5.92 -22.84 2.23
C ILE A 555 -5.74 -21.52 1.51
N VAL A 556 -4.83 -21.47 0.55
CA VAL A 556 -4.47 -20.21 -0.13
C VAL A 556 -4.41 -20.39 -1.65
N GLY A 557 -4.72 -19.32 -2.37
CA GLY A 557 -4.42 -19.19 -3.78
C GLY A 557 -3.42 -18.06 -4.01
N SER A 558 -2.72 -18.09 -5.13
CA SER A 558 -1.91 -16.97 -5.56
C SER A 558 -2.78 -15.76 -5.92
N SER A 559 -2.19 -14.57 -5.93
CA SER A 559 -2.90 -13.36 -6.29
C SER A 559 -3.09 -13.24 -7.81
N GLN A 560 -3.99 -12.33 -8.24
CA GLN A 560 -4.28 -12.08 -9.66
C GLN A 560 -3.07 -11.61 -10.48
N ASN A 561 -2.02 -11.12 -9.85
CA ASN A 561 -0.85 -10.52 -10.51
C ASN A 561 0.36 -11.43 -10.38
N VAL A 562 0.22 -12.66 -10.86
CA VAL A 562 1.24 -13.71 -10.81
C VAL A 562 1.41 -14.34 -12.18
N ASN A 563 2.46 -15.12 -12.37
CA ASN A 563 2.67 -15.86 -13.62
C ASN A 563 1.56 -16.86 -13.90
N VAL A 564 1.20 -17.62 -12.87
CA VAL A 564 0.15 -18.66 -12.91
C VAL A 564 -0.53 -18.67 -11.56
N ASP A 565 -1.85 -18.62 -11.53
CA ASP A 565 -2.60 -18.83 -10.31
C ASP A 565 -2.45 -20.28 -9.83
N VAL A 566 -2.10 -20.44 -8.57
CA VAL A 566 -1.87 -21.73 -7.94
C VAL A 566 -2.70 -21.81 -6.67
N ALA A 567 -3.48 -22.86 -6.50
CA ALA A 567 -4.13 -23.18 -5.23
C ALA A 567 -3.23 -24.07 -4.41
N CYS A 568 -3.14 -23.85 -3.09
CA CYS A 568 -2.45 -24.77 -2.21
C CYS A 568 -3.18 -24.97 -0.86
N ILE A 569 -3.06 -26.17 -0.33
CA ILE A 569 -3.36 -26.46 1.07
C ILE A 569 -2.03 -26.42 1.80
N GLN A 570 -1.92 -25.45 2.69
CA GLN A 570 -0.73 -25.27 3.49
C GLN A 570 -0.85 -26.07 4.79
N LYS A 571 0.19 -26.80 5.12
CA LYS A 571 0.45 -27.27 6.48
C LYS A 571 1.42 -26.32 7.15
N LYS A 572 1.31 -26.14 8.47
CA LYS A 572 2.27 -25.36 9.24
C LYS A 572 3.70 -25.88 8.98
N SER A 573 4.64 -24.96 8.80
CA SER A 573 6.04 -25.29 8.49
C SER A 573 6.94 -25.34 9.73
N CYS A 574 6.43 -24.84 10.85
CA CYS A 574 7.04 -24.94 12.19
C CYS A 574 5.96 -24.80 13.26
N GLU A 575 6.29 -25.18 14.48
CA GLU A 575 5.39 -24.98 15.62
C GLU A 575 5.29 -23.49 15.99
N PRO A 576 4.10 -23.06 16.49
CA PRO A 576 3.93 -21.71 17.03
C PRO A 576 5.02 -21.33 18.02
N ARG A 577 5.53 -20.11 17.89
CA ARG A 577 6.57 -19.58 18.79
C ARG A 577 5.96 -19.15 20.12
N GLY A 578 6.57 -19.58 21.23
CA GLY A 578 6.08 -19.25 22.56
C GLY A 578 4.67 -19.77 22.81
N GLU A 579 3.78 -18.89 23.23
CA GLU A 579 2.35 -19.15 23.46
C GLU A 579 1.46 -18.51 22.37
N SER A 580 2.01 -18.26 21.15
CA SER A 580 1.25 -17.63 20.07
C SER A 580 0.07 -18.49 19.62
N MET A 581 -1.07 -17.85 19.38
CA MET A 581 -2.28 -18.43 18.79
C MET A 581 -2.63 -17.69 17.51
N SER A 582 -3.39 -18.32 16.60
CA SER A 582 -3.91 -17.58 15.44
C SER A 582 -4.95 -16.54 15.87
N ASP A 583 -5.14 -15.50 15.06
CA ASP A 583 -6.21 -14.50 15.30
C ASP A 583 -7.57 -15.18 15.46
N PHE A 584 -7.83 -16.21 14.63
CA PHE A 584 -9.06 -17.00 14.68
C PHE A 584 -9.24 -17.70 16.04
N GLN A 585 -8.20 -18.38 16.55
CA GLN A 585 -8.22 -19.04 17.86
C GLN A 585 -8.46 -18.04 18.99
N ILE A 586 -7.82 -16.85 18.92
CA ILE A 586 -8.00 -15.77 19.89
C ILE A 586 -9.47 -15.30 19.89
N GLY A 587 -10.02 -15.03 18.70
CA GLY A 587 -11.41 -14.59 18.57
C GLY A 587 -12.43 -15.64 19.05
N CYS A 588 -12.22 -16.92 18.72
CA CYS A 588 -13.08 -18.00 19.20
C CYS A 588 -13.03 -18.15 20.73
N ARG A 589 -11.84 -18.09 21.32
CA ARG A 589 -11.66 -18.22 22.77
C ARG A 589 -12.32 -17.10 23.55
N ILE A 590 -12.20 -15.84 23.09
CA ILE A 590 -12.94 -14.72 23.68
C ILE A 590 -14.45 -14.91 23.43
N GLY A 591 -14.81 -15.36 22.22
CA GLY A 591 -16.20 -15.59 21.85
C GLY A 591 -16.89 -16.68 22.65
N GLU A 592 -16.16 -17.69 23.17
CA GLU A 592 -16.68 -18.73 24.07
C GLU A 592 -17.24 -18.12 25.35
N ASP A 593 -16.50 -17.22 25.98
CA ASP A 593 -16.89 -16.57 27.22
C ASP A 593 -18.10 -15.63 27.05
N PHE A 594 -18.22 -15.02 25.87
CA PHE A 594 -19.40 -14.24 25.45
C PHE A 594 -20.55 -15.07 24.87
N GLY A 595 -20.38 -16.38 24.66
CA GLY A 595 -21.38 -17.24 24.04
C GLY A 595 -21.62 -16.99 22.56
N VAL A 596 -20.66 -16.42 21.83
CA VAL A 596 -20.76 -16.08 20.39
C VAL A 596 -19.74 -16.81 19.51
N ALA A 597 -18.96 -17.74 20.05
CA ALA A 597 -17.92 -18.45 19.29
C ALA A 597 -18.48 -19.17 18.04
N GLU A 598 -19.68 -19.75 18.10
CA GLU A 598 -20.33 -20.40 16.96
C GLU A 598 -20.64 -19.41 15.82
N GLY A 599 -20.86 -18.12 16.12
CA GLY A 599 -20.98 -17.06 15.12
C GLY A 599 -19.68 -16.79 14.37
N ILE A 600 -18.52 -17.11 14.97
CA ILE A 600 -17.19 -16.93 14.38
C ILE A 600 -16.77 -18.18 13.61
N ASN A 601 -16.90 -19.37 14.21
CA ASN A 601 -16.40 -20.64 13.65
C ASN A 601 -17.48 -21.49 12.97
N LEU A 602 -18.75 -21.14 13.05
CA LEU A 602 -19.92 -21.87 12.52
C LEU A 602 -19.99 -23.33 12.98
N GLY A 603 -19.42 -23.64 14.13
CA GLY A 603 -19.31 -25.00 14.63
C GLY A 603 -18.35 -25.90 13.85
N MET A 604 -17.58 -25.35 12.90
CA MET A 604 -16.63 -26.07 12.06
C MET A 604 -15.22 -26.07 12.67
N ASN A 605 -14.55 -27.20 12.56
CA ASN A 605 -13.12 -27.31 12.81
C ASN A 605 -12.30 -26.84 11.59
N GLU A 606 -10.99 -26.79 11.71
CA GLU A 606 -10.09 -26.28 10.70
C GLU A 606 -10.16 -27.04 9.36
N GLU A 607 -10.26 -28.38 9.40
CA GLU A 607 -10.35 -29.20 8.18
C GLU A 607 -11.72 -29.03 7.49
N GLU A 608 -12.79 -28.87 8.24
CA GLU A 608 -14.12 -28.56 7.71
C GLU A 608 -14.15 -27.20 7.03
N TRP A 609 -13.43 -26.20 7.57
CA TRP A 609 -13.23 -24.91 6.91
C TRP A 609 -12.47 -25.02 5.59
N PHE A 610 -11.40 -25.82 5.53
CA PHE A 610 -10.66 -26.04 4.28
C PHE A 610 -11.53 -26.73 3.24
N ARG A 611 -12.30 -27.72 3.67
CA ARG A 611 -13.25 -28.41 2.83
C ARG A 611 -14.33 -27.47 2.31
N TYR A 612 -14.88 -26.63 3.18
CA TYR A 612 -15.86 -25.61 2.80
C TYR A 612 -15.30 -24.64 1.75
N ALA A 613 -14.08 -24.12 1.93
CA ALA A 613 -13.44 -23.24 0.97
C ALA A 613 -13.20 -23.92 -0.39
N TYR A 614 -12.78 -25.18 -0.37
CA TYR A 614 -12.60 -25.98 -1.57
C TYR A 614 -13.95 -26.24 -2.28
N ASP A 615 -14.97 -26.67 -1.58
CA ASP A 615 -16.30 -26.97 -2.12
C ASP A 615 -17.00 -25.74 -2.72
N ASN A 616 -16.64 -24.52 -2.26
CA ASN A 616 -17.13 -23.25 -2.79
C ASN A 616 -16.19 -22.63 -3.83
N SER A 617 -15.16 -23.35 -4.27
CA SER A 617 -14.27 -22.95 -5.36
C SER A 617 -14.58 -23.71 -6.65
N GLN A 618 -14.03 -23.28 -7.77
CA GLN A 618 -14.22 -23.99 -9.06
C GLN A 618 -13.24 -25.16 -9.25
N ILE A 619 -12.18 -25.25 -8.44
CA ILE A 619 -11.14 -26.27 -8.64
C ILE A 619 -11.64 -27.69 -8.34
N GLN A 620 -12.76 -27.86 -7.62
CA GLN A 620 -13.38 -29.16 -7.36
C GLN A 620 -13.80 -29.89 -8.65
N GLU A 621 -13.95 -29.18 -9.76
CA GLU A 621 -14.24 -29.75 -11.06
C GLU A 621 -13.02 -30.43 -11.71
N GLU A 622 -11.81 -30.09 -11.29
CA GLU A 622 -10.57 -30.56 -11.92
C GLU A 622 -9.66 -31.39 -11.01
N ILE A 623 -9.70 -31.20 -9.70
CA ILE A 623 -8.88 -31.96 -8.73
C ILE A 623 -9.70 -32.29 -7.50
N SER A 624 -9.62 -33.53 -6.99
CA SER A 624 -10.28 -33.91 -5.74
C SER A 624 -9.57 -33.26 -4.53
N PHE A 625 -10.33 -33.09 -3.43
CA PHE A 625 -9.78 -32.54 -2.20
C PHE A 625 -8.62 -33.39 -1.62
N GLU A 626 -8.75 -34.72 -1.70
CA GLU A 626 -7.71 -35.63 -1.20
C GLU A 626 -6.46 -35.57 -2.07
N GLU A 627 -6.61 -35.48 -3.39
CA GLU A 627 -5.46 -35.30 -4.30
C GLU A 627 -4.76 -33.96 -4.08
N LEU A 628 -5.53 -32.87 -3.86
CA LEU A 628 -4.98 -31.56 -3.52
C LEU A 628 -4.19 -31.60 -2.20
N LYS A 629 -4.70 -32.32 -1.19
CA LYS A 629 -3.99 -32.54 0.09
C LYS A 629 -2.70 -33.35 -0.10
N GLU A 630 -2.71 -34.37 -0.97
CA GLU A 630 -1.54 -35.21 -1.26
C GLU A 630 -0.47 -34.46 -2.08
N LYS A 631 -0.88 -33.77 -3.12
CA LYS A 631 0.02 -32.95 -3.95
C LYS A 631 0.50 -31.68 -3.22
N GLY A 632 -0.35 -31.11 -2.37
CA GLY A 632 -0.13 -29.87 -1.63
C GLY A 632 -0.43 -28.63 -2.45
N PHE A 633 -0.44 -28.69 -3.78
CA PHE A 633 -0.80 -27.58 -4.66
C PHE A 633 -1.42 -28.07 -5.98
N TYR A 634 -2.18 -27.18 -6.62
CA TYR A 634 -2.80 -27.38 -7.93
C TYR A 634 -2.51 -26.18 -8.84
N VAL A 635 -2.17 -26.46 -10.09
CA VAL A 635 -1.89 -25.47 -11.15
C VAL A 635 -3.07 -25.48 -12.14
N PRO A 636 -4.02 -24.52 -12.07
CA PRO A 636 -5.18 -24.47 -12.94
C PRO A 636 -4.83 -24.23 -14.40
N LYS A 637 -5.69 -24.70 -15.31
CA LYS A 637 -5.58 -24.42 -16.74
C LYS A 637 -5.83 -22.95 -17.06
N LEU A 638 -5.25 -22.49 -18.14
CA LEU A 638 -5.54 -21.18 -18.72
C LEU A 638 -6.94 -21.15 -19.34
N ALA A 639 -7.56 -19.97 -19.35
CA ALA A 639 -8.80 -19.78 -20.08
C ALA A 639 -8.58 -20.04 -21.59
N PRO A 640 -9.54 -20.68 -22.31
CA PRO A 640 -9.34 -21.01 -23.70
C PRO A 640 -9.05 -19.82 -24.63
N ASP A 641 -9.50 -18.63 -24.23
CA ASP A 641 -9.35 -17.37 -24.97
C ASP A 641 -8.22 -16.46 -24.40
N TRP A 642 -7.43 -16.91 -23.45
CA TRP A 642 -6.44 -16.10 -22.73
C TRP A 642 -5.49 -15.30 -23.65
N ASN A 643 -5.16 -15.81 -24.83
CA ASN A 643 -4.26 -15.18 -25.80
C ASN A 643 -4.99 -14.39 -26.91
N ASN A 644 -6.32 -14.49 -26.97
CA ASN A 644 -7.15 -13.87 -28.00
C ASN A 644 -8.24 -12.99 -27.41
N GLU A 645 -7.98 -12.41 -26.23
CA GLU A 645 -8.93 -11.49 -25.59
C GLU A 645 -9.30 -10.38 -26.58
N ARG A 646 -10.59 -10.30 -26.91
CA ARG A 646 -11.08 -9.36 -27.91
C ARG A 646 -11.06 -7.92 -27.43
N TYR A 647 -11.30 -7.71 -26.13
CA TYR A 647 -11.51 -6.39 -25.55
C TYR A 647 -10.55 -6.10 -24.38
N PRO A 648 -9.22 -6.11 -24.60
CA PRO A 648 -8.28 -5.80 -23.53
C PRO A 648 -8.40 -4.32 -23.11
N GLY A 649 -8.43 -4.07 -21.80
CA GLY A 649 -8.52 -2.72 -21.26
C GLY A 649 -9.75 -1.96 -21.76
N MET A 650 -9.55 -0.81 -22.37
CA MET A 650 -10.60 0.07 -22.88
C MET A 650 -11.01 -0.20 -24.35
N ARG A 651 -10.66 -1.38 -24.90
CA ARG A 651 -10.91 -1.71 -26.31
C ARG A 651 -12.39 -1.68 -26.68
N ALA A 652 -13.29 -2.20 -25.84
CA ALA A 652 -14.72 -2.23 -26.13
C ALA A 652 -15.29 -0.81 -26.28
N PHE A 653 -14.92 0.08 -25.36
CA PHE A 653 -15.31 1.50 -25.43
C PHE A 653 -14.72 2.18 -26.67
N TYR A 654 -13.46 1.92 -27.02
CA TYR A 654 -12.83 2.45 -28.23
C TYR A 654 -13.53 2.01 -29.51
N GLU A 655 -13.93 0.73 -29.62
CA GLU A 655 -14.59 0.21 -30.85
C GLU A 655 -16.01 0.74 -31.01
N ASP A 656 -16.78 0.84 -29.93
CA ASP A 656 -18.15 1.36 -29.95
C ASP A 656 -18.53 1.97 -28.57
N PRO A 657 -18.33 3.30 -28.41
CA PRO A 657 -18.65 3.99 -27.16
C PRO A 657 -20.15 4.11 -26.88
N ILE A 658 -21.01 3.84 -27.89
CA ILE A 658 -22.46 3.86 -27.70
C ILE A 658 -22.95 2.52 -27.16
N ALA A 659 -22.46 1.41 -27.71
CA ALA A 659 -22.77 0.09 -27.23
C ALA A 659 -22.09 -0.24 -25.89
N ASN A 660 -20.96 0.38 -25.60
CA ASN A 660 -20.15 0.15 -24.43
C ASN A 660 -19.87 1.46 -23.66
N PRO A 661 -20.91 2.16 -23.15
CA PRO A 661 -20.73 3.44 -22.49
C PRO A 661 -19.95 3.29 -21.17
N LEU A 662 -19.24 4.35 -20.79
CA LEU A 662 -18.64 4.45 -19.47
C LEU A 662 -19.70 4.76 -18.40
N ASP A 663 -19.39 4.48 -17.12
CA ASP A 663 -20.25 4.82 -15.99
C ASP A 663 -20.09 6.29 -15.55
N THR A 664 -19.89 7.19 -16.52
CA THR A 664 -19.94 8.65 -16.34
C THR A 664 -21.31 9.19 -16.69
N PRO A 665 -21.71 10.37 -16.23
CA PRO A 665 -22.99 11.00 -16.61
C PRO A 665 -23.23 11.11 -18.12
N SER A 666 -22.17 11.30 -18.91
CA SER A 666 -22.22 11.40 -20.36
C SER A 666 -22.14 10.07 -21.10
N GLY A 667 -21.81 8.98 -20.42
CA GLY A 667 -21.42 7.70 -21.03
C GLY A 667 -20.07 7.74 -21.77
N LYS A 668 -19.35 8.86 -21.71
CA LYS A 668 -18.09 9.13 -22.41
C LYS A 668 -17.00 9.60 -21.46
N ILE A 669 -15.79 9.78 -21.98
CA ILE A 669 -14.71 10.44 -21.23
C ILE A 669 -15.04 11.93 -21.09
N GLN A 670 -14.98 12.44 -19.86
CA GLN A 670 -15.32 13.81 -19.49
C GLN A 670 -14.06 14.65 -19.27
N PHE A 671 -13.74 15.53 -20.23
CA PHE A 671 -12.77 16.59 -20.01
C PHE A 671 -13.33 17.70 -19.11
N TYR A 672 -14.63 17.74 -18.97
CA TYR A 672 -15.34 18.62 -18.05
C TYR A 672 -16.38 17.83 -17.26
N ALA A 673 -16.18 17.78 -15.96
CA ALA A 673 -17.08 17.14 -15.00
C ALA A 673 -18.04 18.20 -14.41
N ALA A 674 -19.24 18.32 -15.00
CA ALA A 674 -20.22 19.31 -14.60
C ALA A 674 -20.70 19.10 -13.15
N GLU A 675 -20.78 17.87 -12.70
CA GLU A 675 -21.21 17.49 -11.36
C GLU A 675 -20.32 18.10 -10.25
N LEU A 676 -19.04 18.33 -10.51
CA LEU A 676 -18.16 19.00 -9.56
C LEU A 676 -18.54 20.46 -9.33
N GLU A 677 -18.91 21.17 -10.40
CA GLU A 677 -19.37 22.56 -10.33
C GLU A 677 -20.75 22.66 -9.69
N GLU A 678 -21.62 21.68 -9.91
CA GLU A 678 -22.97 21.61 -9.36
C GLU A 678 -22.94 21.39 -7.84
N HIS A 679 -22.12 20.44 -7.36
CA HIS A 679 -22.04 20.07 -5.94
C HIS A 679 -21.07 20.95 -5.15
N PHE A 680 -20.01 21.45 -5.76
CA PHE A 680 -19.00 22.30 -5.12
C PHE A 680 -18.76 23.58 -5.92
N PRO A 681 -19.77 24.46 -6.05
CA PRO A 681 -19.67 25.67 -6.87
C PRO A 681 -18.54 26.58 -6.38
N GLY A 682 -17.65 26.94 -7.33
CA GLY A 682 -16.52 27.83 -7.05
C GLY A 682 -15.35 27.18 -6.29
N ASP A 683 -15.31 25.87 -6.16
CA ASP A 683 -14.17 25.17 -5.57
C ASP A 683 -12.93 25.32 -6.48
N LYS A 684 -11.91 26.03 -5.95
CA LYS A 684 -10.68 26.28 -6.69
C LYS A 684 -9.74 25.08 -6.73
N GLU A 685 -9.85 24.19 -5.77
CA GLU A 685 -8.98 23.01 -5.66
C GLU A 685 -9.48 21.85 -6.52
N ARG A 686 -10.77 21.88 -6.93
CA ARG A 686 -11.42 20.76 -7.62
C ARG A 686 -12.50 21.27 -8.59
N ALA A 687 -12.09 22.10 -9.54
CA ALA A 687 -12.98 22.66 -10.57
C ALA A 687 -13.47 21.59 -11.56
N GLY A 688 -14.46 21.93 -12.41
CA GLY A 688 -15.01 21.04 -13.43
C GLY A 688 -13.97 20.53 -14.44
N ILE A 689 -12.93 21.31 -14.75
CA ILE A 689 -11.74 20.84 -15.49
C ILE A 689 -10.55 20.65 -14.54
N ALA A 690 -9.66 19.74 -14.85
CA ALA A 690 -8.39 19.62 -14.13
C ALA A 690 -7.54 20.88 -14.31
N ARG A 691 -6.76 21.22 -13.28
CA ARG A 691 -5.87 22.39 -13.30
C ARG A 691 -4.54 22.07 -12.64
N TRP A 692 -3.53 22.87 -12.90
CA TRP A 692 -2.41 22.99 -11.97
C TRP A 692 -2.85 23.87 -10.81
N VAL A 693 -2.89 23.30 -9.61
CA VAL A 693 -3.21 24.02 -8.36
C VAL A 693 -1.90 24.33 -7.64
N PRO A 694 -1.49 25.60 -7.60
CA PRO A 694 -0.18 25.97 -7.04
C PRO A 694 -0.11 25.82 -5.51
N GLY A 695 -1.28 25.78 -4.83
CA GLY A 695 -1.32 25.94 -3.38
C GLY A 695 -0.97 27.36 -2.97
N GLY A 696 -0.67 27.57 -1.71
CA GLY A 696 -0.26 28.86 -1.21
C GLY A 696 -0.58 29.04 0.27
N PRO A 697 -0.50 30.28 0.78
CA PRO A 697 -0.86 30.60 2.15
C PRO A 697 -2.30 30.19 2.45
N THR A 698 -2.50 29.54 3.58
CA THR A 698 -3.84 29.09 4.03
C THR A 698 -4.85 30.24 4.18
N SER A 699 -4.36 31.48 4.35
CA SER A 699 -5.19 32.69 4.35
C SER A 699 -5.94 32.94 3.04
N GLU A 700 -5.50 32.31 1.94
CA GLU A 700 -6.19 32.35 0.64
C GLU A 700 -7.22 31.23 0.46
N GLY A 701 -7.37 30.36 1.46
CA GLY A 701 -8.31 29.26 1.44
C GLY A 701 -7.80 27.98 0.79
N TRP A 702 -6.48 27.87 0.54
CA TRP A 702 -5.83 26.65 0.07
C TRP A 702 -5.62 25.66 1.22
N THR A 703 -5.81 24.36 0.95
CA THR A 703 -5.54 23.29 1.91
C THR A 703 -4.04 23.10 2.17
N HIS A 704 -3.21 23.37 1.15
CA HIS A 704 -1.76 23.17 1.21
C HIS A 704 -0.98 24.40 0.76
N ASP A 705 0.16 24.66 1.42
CA ASP A 705 1.27 25.50 0.96
C ASP A 705 2.54 24.64 0.87
N GLU A 706 2.57 23.73 -0.10
CA GLU A 706 3.59 22.69 -0.23
C GLU A 706 4.39 22.82 -1.55
N THR A 707 4.38 24.02 -2.18
CA THR A 707 5.18 24.29 -3.37
C THR A 707 6.47 25.04 -3.06
N LEU A 708 7.53 24.86 -3.85
CA LEU A 708 8.80 25.57 -3.68
C LEU A 708 8.68 27.10 -3.83
N THR A 709 7.58 27.59 -4.40
CA THR A 709 7.28 29.01 -4.54
C THR A 709 6.41 29.58 -3.41
N GLY A 710 5.90 28.73 -2.52
CA GLY A 710 5.08 29.10 -1.37
C GLY A 710 5.89 29.73 -0.22
N GLU A 711 5.18 30.33 0.76
CA GLU A 711 5.85 30.96 1.92
C GLU A 711 6.57 29.93 2.80
N ARG A 712 6.01 28.72 2.95
CA ARG A 712 6.62 27.65 3.75
C ARG A 712 7.95 27.16 3.16
N ALA A 713 8.16 27.26 1.85
CA ALA A 713 9.42 26.89 1.21
C ALA A 713 10.62 27.72 1.66
N LYS A 714 10.40 28.93 2.20
CA LYS A 714 11.47 29.74 2.79
C LYS A 714 12.09 29.08 4.04
N LYS A 715 11.30 28.28 4.76
CA LYS A 715 11.74 27.55 5.96
C LYS A 715 12.06 26.08 5.67
N TYR A 716 11.32 25.47 4.78
CA TYR A 716 11.42 24.05 4.40
C TYR A 716 11.63 23.93 2.88
N PRO A 717 12.87 24.10 2.39
CA PRO A 717 13.15 24.34 0.97
C PRO A 717 13.27 23.08 0.11
N LEU A 718 13.00 21.90 0.65
CA LEU A 718 13.09 20.64 -0.06
C LEU A 718 11.73 19.94 -0.16
N LEU A 719 11.44 19.40 -1.33
CA LEU A 719 10.26 18.54 -1.52
C LEU A 719 10.56 17.09 -1.11
N MET A 720 9.70 16.51 -0.28
CA MET A 720 9.78 15.10 0.07
C MET A 720 9.23 14.24 -1.05
N CYS A 721 10.03 13.29 -1.53
CA CYS A 721 9.59 12.14 -2.30
C CYS A 721 9.52 10.93 -1.37
N ALA A 722 8.32 10.50 -0.98
CA ALA A 722 8.16 9.28 -0.20
C ALA A 722 7.80 8.11 -1.12
N ASN A 723 8.74 7.20 -1.28
CA ASN A 723 8.54 6.02 -2.12
C ASN A 723 8.25 4.76 -1.30
N THR A 724 7.66 3.75 -1.95
CA THR A 724 7.62 2.40 -1.40
C THR A 724 9.04 1.83 -1.37
N SER A 725 9.47 1.32 -0.22
CA SER A 725 10.78 0.70 -0.12
C SER A 725 10.88 -0.54 -1.00
N HIS A 726 12.01 -0.71 -1.68
CA HIS A 726 12.33 -1.95 -2.39
C HIS A 726 12.51 -3.15 -1.43
N TRP A 727 12.89 -2.88 -0.19
CA TRP A 727 13.29 -3.87 0.81
C TRP A 727 12.21 -4.22 1.83
N ARG A 728 11.10 -3.48 1.84
CA ARG A 728 9.98 -3.65 2.76
C ARG A 728 8.67 -3.82 2.02
N LEU A 729 7.71 -4.40 2.69
CA LEU A 729 6.33 -4.45 2.25
C LEU A 729 5.49 -3.57 3.19
N HIS A 730 5.17 -2.35 2.77
CA HIS A 730 4.60 -1.30 3.62
C HIS A 730 5.49 -1.05 4.86
N ALA A 731 4.96 -1.20 6.08
CA ALA A 731 5.73 -1.12 7.33
C ALA A 731 6.10 -2.52 7.88
N GLN A 732 6.19 -3.52 7.04
CA GLN A 732 6.59 -4.88 7.42
C GLN A 732 7.97 -5.19 6.86
N CYS A 733 8.65 -6.16 7.49
CA CYS A 733 9.94 -6.68 7.02
C CYS A 733 11.14 -5.75 7.24
N ASP A 734 11.03 -4.71 8.06
CA ASP A 734 12.16 -3.81 8.37
C ASP A 734 13.24 -4.48 9.25
N ASP A 735 12.93 -5.63 9.86
CA ASP A 735 13.80 -6.46 10.70
C ASP A 735 14.44 -7.65 9.96
N ILE A 736 14.33 -7.71 8.62
CA ILE A 736 15.00 -8.75 7.83
C ILE A 736 16.49 -8.45 7.72
N THR A 737 17.30 -9.21 8.43
CA THR A 737 18.74 -8.99 8.59
C THR A 737 19.49 -8.87 7.26
N TRP A 738 19.15 -9.70 6.26
CA TRP A 738 19.83 -9.69 4.96
C TRP A 738 19.66 -8.38 4.19
N PHE A 739 18.50 -7.73 4.36
CA PHE A 739 18.21 -6.46 3.66
C PHE A 739 18.89 -5.28 4.35
N ARG A 740 19.01 -5.33 5.67
CA ARG A 740 19.64 -4.26 6.47
C ARG A 740 21.14 -4.11 6.21
N GLU A 741 21.78 -5.08 5.54
CA GLU A 741 23.16 -4.99 5.07
C GLU A 741 23.32 -4.18 3.76
N VAL A 742 22.22 -3.75 3.14
CA VAL A 742 22.24 -3.02 1.87
C VAL A 742 22.02 -1.53 2.16
N ASP A 743 22.94 -0.67 1.70
CA ASP A 743 22.92 0.78 1.98
C ASP A 743 21.64 1.50 1.53
N THR A 744 20.95 0.99 0.51
CA THR A 744 19.65 1.51 0.09
C THR A 744 18.48 1.03 0.96
N CYS A 745 18.76 0.16 1.94
CA CYS A 745 17.82 -0.26 2.98
C CYS A 745 18.12 0.42 4.31
N LYS A 746 19.37 0.31 4.78
CA LYS A 746 19.85 0.93 6.02
C LYS A 746 21.31 1.33 5.88
N ILE A 747 21.68 2.44 6.48
CA ILE A 747 23.07 2.93 6.59
C ILE A 747 23.46 2.92 8.05
N ARG A 748 24.61 2.31 8.35
CA ARG A 748 25.15 2.27 9.70
C ARG A 748 25.79 3.62 10.07
N GLY A 749 25.24 4.31 11.06
CA GLY A 749 25.79 5.54 11.62
C GLY A 749 27.06 5.31 12.45
N LYS A 750 27.75 6.39 12.79
CA LYS A 750 28.96 6.38 13.65
C LYS A 750 28.70 5.82 15.05
N ASP A 751 27.46 5.92 15.51
CA ASP A 751 26.97 5.41 16.79
C ASP A 751 26.61 3.91 16.76
N GLY A 752 26.76 3.26 15.59
CA GLY A 752 26.43 1.84 15.37
C GLY A 752 24.97 1.56 15.06
N TYR A 753 24.08 2.55 15.15
CA TYR A 753 22.67 2.43 14.79
C TYR A 753 22.51 2.35 13.27
N GLN A 754 21.53 1.60 12.76
CA GLN A 754 21.20 1.51 11.35
C GLN A 754 20.01 2.42 11.01
N TYR A 755 20.34 3.55 10.42
CA TYR A 755 19.38 4.59 10.03
C TYR A 755 18.72 4.31 8.67
N GLU A 756 17.52 4.84 8.49
CA GLU A 756 16.85 4.89 7.19
C GLU A 756 17.63 5.81 6.24
N PRO A 757 17.88 5.42 4.98
CA PRO A 757 18.58 6.29 4.02
C PRO A 757 17.74 7.50 3.63
N CYS A 758 18.30 8.69 3.75
CA CYS A 758 17.79 9.91 3.13
C CYS A 758 18.60 10.18 1.85
N TRP A 759 18.00 9.94 0.69
CA TRP A 759 18.64 10.21 -0.60
C TRP A 759 18.59 11.70 -0.87
N ILE A 760 19.75 12.31 -1.07
CA ILE A 760 19.91 13.75 -1.29
C ILE A 760 20.86 14.00 -2.45
N HIS A 761 20.50 14.97 -3.31
CA HIS A 761 21.36 15.34 -4.45
C HIS A 761 22.69 15.95 -3.97
N PRO A 762 23.85 15.69 -4.65
CA PRO A 762 25.15 16.24 -4.24
C PRO A 762 25.18 17.77 -4.08
N GLU A 763 24.46 18.51 -4.91
CA GLU A 763 24.36 19.98 -4.80
C GLU A 763 23.64 20.40 -3.51
N ASP A 764 22.53 19.75 -3.18
CA ASP A 764 21.76 20.04 -1.95
C ASP A 764 22.51 19.61 -0.69
N ALA A 765 23.24 18.50 -0.76
CA ALA A 765 24.09 18.00 0.32
C ALA A 765 25.27 18.96 0.59
N ALA A 766 25.98 19.38 -0.47
CA ALA A 766 27.11 20.31 -0.37
C ALA A 766 26.69 21.67 0.20
N ALA A 767 25.50 22.19 -0.21
CA ALA A 767 24.97 23.45 0.32
C ALA A 767 24.67 23.39 1.84
N ARG A 768 24.55 22.16 2.42
CA ARG A 768 24.25 21.90 3.84
C ARG A 768 25.44 21.32 4.62
N GLY A 769 26.59 21.12 3.98
CA GLY A 769 27.75 20.46 4.57
C GLY A 769 27.51 19.00 4.94
N ILE A 770 26.63 18.32 4.21
CA ILE A 770 26.26 16.92 4.43
C ILE A 770 27.13 16.03 3.55
N GLU A 771 27.72 15.00 4.13
CA GLU A 771 28.47 13.94 3.46
C GLU A 771 27.74 12.59 3.56
N TYR A 772 28.11 11.64 2.69
CA TYR A 772 27.58 10.28 2.74
C TYR A 772 27.78 9.64 4.12
N GLY A 773 26.70 9.08 4.68
CA GLY A 773 26.71 8.41 5.98
C GLY A 773 26.59 9.35 7.19
N ASP A 774 26.54 10.67 6.99
CA ASP A 774 26.23 11.59 8.08
C ASP A 774 24.82 11.33 8.60
N ILE A 775 24.64 11.41 9.92
CA ILE A 775 23.32 11.42 10.52
C ILE A 775 22.68 12.77 10.22
N VAL A 776 21.49 12.72 9.64
CA VAL A 776 20.72 13.91 9.27
C VAL A 776 19.36 13.89 9.95
N LYS A 777 18.86 15.08 10.29
CA LYS A 777 17.46 15.28 10.67
C LYS A 777 16.69 15.77 9.47
N VAL A 778 15.56 15.13 9.23
CA VAL A 778 14.55 15.55 8.24
C VAL A 778 13.35 16.05 9.04
N GLU A 779 12.98 17.30 8.86
CA GLU A 779 12.05 17.96 9.76
C GLU A 779 11.11 18.95 9.08
N ASN A 780 9.98 19.17 9.72
CA ASN A 780 9.06 20.29 9.50
C ASN A 780 8.33 20.63 10.82
N GLU A 781 7.28 21.43 10.78
CA GLU A 781 6.52 21.84 11.97
C GLU A 781 5.85 20.68 12.72
N ARG A 782 5.73 19.49 12.10
CA ARG A 782 5.10 18.31 12.70
C ARG A 782 6.07 17.49 13.55
N GLY A 783 7.37 17.60 13.31
CA GLY A 783 8.40 16.93 14.07
C GLY A 783 9.65 16.60 13.26
N THR A 784 10.50 15.77 13.85
CA THR A 784 11.83 15.42 13.34
C THR A 784 11.99 13.89 13.28
N ILE A 785 12.49 13.40 12.15
CA ILE A 785 12.96 12.02 11.98
C ILE A 785 14.45 12.01 11.72
N LEU A 786 15.17 11.02 12.26
CA LEU A 786 16.60 10.85 12.02
C LEU A 786 16.84 9.82 10.92
N CYS A 787 17.70 10.20 9.97
CA CYS A 787 18.08 9.38 8.83
C CYS A 787 19.61 9.39 8.68
N ALA A 788 20.14 8.59 7.74
CA ALA A 788 21.52 8.75 7.30
C ALA A 788 21.57 9.19 5.83
N ALA A 789 22.47 10.12 5.52
CA ALA A 789 22.57 10.70 4.19
C ALA A 789 23.08 9.67 3.16
N TYR A 790 22.29 9.44 2.13
CA TYR A 790 22.66 8.73 0.90
C TYR A 790 22.85 9.75 -0.21
N VAL A 791 24.06 10.31 -0.33
CA VAL A 791 24.36 11.35 -1.33
C VAL A 791 24.45 10.72 -2.71
N THR A 792 23.58 11.12 -3.64
CA THR A 792 23.44 10.48 -4.95
C THR A 792 22.82 11.39 -6.00
N GLU A 793 23.29 11.30 -7.26
CA GLU A 793 22.68 11.98 -8.42
C GLU A 793 21.35 11.32 -8.88
N ARG A 794 20.90 10.27 -8.20
CA ARG A 794 19.66 9.53 -8.51
C ARG A 794 18.39 10.21 -7.95
N VAL A 795 18.48 11.41 -7.43
CA VAL A 795 17.33 12.19 -6.95
C VAL A 795 17.35 13.58 -7.57
N MET A 796 16.17 14.14 -7.84
CA MET A 796 16.02 15.48 -8.42
C MET A 796 16.57 16.53 -7.44
N PRO A 797 17.41 17.51 -7.85
CA PRO A 797 17.76 18.65 -7.01
C PRO A 797 16.52 19.37 -6.45
N GLN A 798 16.66 19.94 -5.25
CA GLN A 798 15.57 20.55 -4.47
C GLN A 798 14.52 19.53 -3.97
N SER A 799 14.85 18.23 -3.99
CA SER A 799 14.05 17.19 -3.38
C SER A 799 14.91 16.17 -2.65
N ILE A 800 14.31 15.46 -1.72
CA ILE A 800 14.92 14.31 -1.04
C ILE A 800 13.97 13.11 -1.13
N MET A 801 14.54 11.91 -1.11
CA MET A 801 13.76 10.69 -1.08
C MET A 801 14.03 9.92 0.23
N VAL A 802 12.95 9.61 0.96
CA VAL A 802 12.97 8.70 2.11
C VAL A 802 11.87 7.65 1.91
N SER A 803 12.22 6.38 2.07
CA SER A 803 11.25 5.31 1.88
C SER A 803 10.26 5.24 3.05
N LYS A 804 8.97 5.02 2.74
CA LYS A 804 7.93 4.84 3.76
C LYS A 804 8.06 3.52 4.51
N GLY A 805 7.51 3.45 5.73
CA GLY A 805 7.29 2.20 6.45
C GLY A 805 8.48 1.69 7.26
N SER A 806 9.50 2.51 7.52
CA SER A 806 10.52 2.19 8.52
C SER A 806 9.88 2.04 9.91
N HIS A 807 10.38 1.13 10.73
CA HIS A 807 9.87 0.95 12.09
C HIS A 807 10.13 2.19 12.95
N SER A 808 9.16 2.53 13.78
CA SER A 808 9.30 3.64 14.73
C SER A 808 10.25 3.27 15.87
N ASP A 809 11.13 4.20 16.22
CA ASP A 809 11.98 4.17 17.42
C ASP A 809 11.90 5.52 18.14
N PRO A 810 10.86 5.75 18.96
CA PRO A 810 10.62 7.04 19.59
C PRO A 810 11.75 7.40 20.57
N ILE A 811 12.32 8.58 20.44
CA ILE A 811 13.25 9.20 21.41
C ILE A 811 12.44 10.06 22.38
N ALA A 812 11.62 10.97 21.82
CA ALA A 812 10.80 11.92 22.55
C ALA A 812 9.51 12.18 21.75
N PRO A 813 8.53 12.91 22.30
CA PRO A 813 7.42 13.42 21.50
C PRO A 813 7.93 14.17 20.29
N HIS A 814 7.42 13.82 19.10
CA HIS A 814 7.81 14.40 17.81
C HIS A 814 9.30 14.28 17.42
N LEU A 815 10.02 13.32 18.01
CA LEU A 815 11.40 12.98 17.66
C LEU A 815 11.56 11.46 17.58
N ASP A 816 11.88 10.93 16.40
CA ASP A 816 11.97 9.51 16.13
C ASP A 816 13.28 9.15 15.41
N ARG A 817 13.95 8.09 15.89
CA ARG A 817 15.23 7.62 15.32
C ARG A 817 15.03 6.58 14.20
N GLY A 818 13.86 5.98 14.10
CA GLY A 818 13.57 4.94 13.10
C GLY A 818 13.47 5.47 11.67
N GLY A 819 13.25 6.77 11.47
CA GLY A 819 13.31 7.43 10.17
C GLY A 819 12.06 7.24 9.30
N SER A 820 10.90 6.91 9.87
CA SER A 820 9.67 6.78 9.08
C SER A 820 9.15 8.13 8.58
N VAL A 821 9.16 8.34 7.28
CA VAL A 821 8.70 9.58 6.63
C VAL A 821 7.21 9.88 6.92
N ASN A 822 6.42 8.86 7.19
CA ASN A 822 4.99 9.01 7.50
C ASN A 822 4.74 9.79 8.79
N LEU A 823 5.71 9.80 9.73
CA LEU A 823 5.58 10.51 11.00
C LEU A 823 5.43 12.02 10.80
N ILE A 824 6.09 12.60 9.78
CA ILE A 824 6.13 14.03 9.49
C ILE A 824 5.31 14.45 8.27
N SER A 825 4.56 13.52 7.66
CA SER A 825 3.70 13.84 6.51
C SER A 825 2.49 14.69 6.91
N PRO A 826 1.86 15.44 6.00
CA PRO A 826 0.75 16.32 6.31
C PRO A 826 -0.46 15.59 6.91
N ASP A 827 -1.10 16.21 7.89
CA ASP A 827 -2.39 15.79 8.41
C ASP A 827 -3.56 16.21 7.49
N ALA A 828 -3.38 17.26 6.70
CA ALA A 828 -4.34 17.70 5.72
C ALA A 828 -4.54 16.65 4.61
N PRO A 829 -5.80 16.43 4.15
CA PRO A 829 -6.07 15.55 3.00
C PRO A 829 -5.55 16.17 1.70
N ILE A 830 -5.65 15.42 0.60
CA ILE A 830 -5.18 15.91 -0.71
C ILE A 830 -5.88 17.20 -1.15
N SER A 831 -7.11 17.45 -0.74
CA SER A 831 -7.79 18.75 -0.81
C SER A 831 -8.93 18.80 0.22
N SER A 832 -9.56 19.95 0.40
CA SER A 832 -10.65 20.17 1.38
C SER A 832 -11.84 19.22 1.19
N LYS A 833 -12.10 18.77 -0.02
CA LYS A 833 -13.23 17.87 -0.38
C LYS A 833 -12.77 16.44 -0.73
N CYS A 834 -11.51 16.09 -0.51
CA CYS A 834 -10.95 14.80 -0.89
C CYS A 834 -10.08 14.26 0.23
N HIS A 835 -10.60 13.36 1.06
CA HIS A 835 -9.89 12.89 2.25
C HIS A 835 -8.80 11.82 2.01
N GLY A 836 -8.29 11.68 0.79
CA GLY A 836 -7.07 10.92 0.51
C GLY A 836 -5.86 11.48 1.27
N PHE A 837 -4.88 10.65 1.56
CA PHE A 837 -3.73 11.07 2.36
C PHE A 837 -2.56 11.60 1.50
N VAL A 838 -1.77 12.50 2.08
CA VAL A 838 -0.55 13.05 1.49
C VAL A 838 0.65 12.44 2.17
N VAL A 839 1.51 11.77 1.40
CA VAL A 839 2.77 11.19 1.88
C VAL A 839 3.97 11.55 1.00
N SER A 840 3.75 12.26 -0.10
CA SER A 840 4.79 12.75 -1.02
C SER A 840 4.45 14.17 -1.47
N GLY A 841 5.42 14.92 -1.96
CA GLY A 841 5.20 16.27 -2.47
C GLY A 841 4.91 17.32 -1.39
N TYR A 842 5.43 17.14 -0.18
CA TYR A 842 5.35 18.13 0.89
C TYR A 842 6.73 18.65 1.31
N LEU A 843 6.75 19.81 1.95
CA LEU A 843 7.99 20.53 2.25
C LEU A 843 8.63 20.07 3.55
N VAL A 844 9.97 19.96 3.52
CA VAL A 844 10.85 19.63 4.65
C VAL A 844 12.17 20.38 4.56
N GLU A 845 12.91 20.42 5.69
CA GLU A 845 14.34 20.73 5.72
C GLU A 845 15.12 19.46 6.06
N CYS A 846 16.34 19.36 5.53
CA CYS A 846 17.31 18.32 5.83
C CYS A 846 18.61 18.96 6.29
N SER A 847 19.04 18.67 7.51
CA SER A 847 20.28 19.23 8.07
C SER A 847 21.08 18.16 8.82
N LYS A 848 22.40 18.34 8.86
CA LYS A 848 23.30 17.47 9.59
C LYS A 848 23.02 17.55 11.09
N VAL A 849 23.03 16.40 11.77
CA VAL A 849 23.01 16.33 13.24
C VAL A 849 24.43 16.52 13.75
N GLU A 850 24.65 17.60 14.51
CA GLU A 850 25.93 17.86 15.13
C GLU A 850 26.17 16.94 16.33
N ASP A 851 27.43 16.56 16.59
CA ASP A 851 27.78 15.68 17.72
C ASP A 851 27.28 16.22 19.06
N ALA A 852 27.32 17.54 19.25
CA ALA A 852 26.81 18.19 20.46
C ALA A 852 25.28 18.03 20.65
N GLU A 853 24.53 18.08 19.55
CA GLU A 853 23.08 17.89 19.57
C GLU A 853 22.73 16.43 19.91
N MET A 854 23.43 15.48 19.30
CA MET A 854 23.25 14.05 19.61
C MET A 854 23.58 13.75 21.09
N GLU A 855 24.68 14.29 21.62
CA GLU A 855 25.04 14.10 23.01
C GLU A 855 24.04 14.77 23.99
N GLN A 856 23.40 15.86 23.56
CA GLN A 856 22.34 16.48 24.34
C GLN A 856 21.11 15.57 24.40
N TRP A 857 20.66 14.98 23.26
CA TRP A 857 19.53 14.03 23.26
C TRP A 857 19.80 12.79 24.11
N LYS A 858 21.03 12.26 24.08
CA LYS A 858 21.42 11.13 24.95
C LYS A 858 21.31 11.47 26.44
N LYS A 859 21.60 12.71 26.82
CA LYS A 859 21.45 13.18 28.21
C LYS A 859 20.00 13.41 28.60
N ASP A 860 19.22 13.98 27.69
CA ASP A 860 17.81 14.33 27.95
C ASP A 860 16.89 13.09 27.94
N TYR A 861 17.24 12.08 27.13
CA TYR A 861 16.43 10.88 26.89
C TYR A 861 17.25 9.58 27.02
N PRO A 862 17.96 9.34 28.16
CA PRO A 862 18.85 8.19 28.29
C PRO A 862 18.16 6.86 28.03
N ASP A 863 16.92 6.67 28.50
CA ASP A 863 16.15 5.44 28.31
C ASP A 863 15.97 5.06 26.84
N ALA A 864 15.91 6.03 25.94
CA ALA A 864 15.75 5.78 24.52
C ALA A 864 17.06 5.31 23.87
N PHE A 865 18.20 5.82 24.30
CA PHE A 865 19.51 5.49 23.74
C PHE A 865 20.17 4.27 24.39
N GLU A 866 19.81 3.94 25.63
CA GLU A 866 20.32 2.78 26.37
C GLU A 866 19.52 1.49 26.12
N ARG A 867 18.41 1.55 25.35
CA ARG A 867 17.66 0.37 24.96
C ARG A 867 18.56 -0.66 24.27
N PRO A 868 18.46 -1.95 24.61
CA PRO A 868 19.13 -3.02 23.85
C PRO A 868 18.82 -2.91 22.36
N TYR A 869 19.86 -2.84 21.55
CA TYR A 869 19.77 -2.72 20.09
C TYR A 869 20.65 -3.78 19.44
N ASP A 870 20.05 -4.54 18.54
CA ASP A 870 20.76 -5.53 17.73
C ASP A 870 21.06 -4.90 16.37
N PRO A 871 22.34 -4.73 15.98
CA PRO A 871 22.68 -4.09 14.73
C PRO A 871 22.14 -4.83 13.50
N ASP A 872 21.82 -6.12 13.62
CA ASP A 872 21.32 -6.91 12.49
C ASP A 872 19.80 -6.82 12.34
N THR A 873 19.04 -6.77 13.45
CA THR A 873 17.56 -6.78 13.44
C THR A 873 16.92 -5.48 13.90
N GLY A 874 17.67 -4.59 14.55
CA GLY A 874 17.15 -3.37 15.16
C GLY A 874 16.75 -3.57 16.62
N LEU A 875 15.67 -2.95 17.07
CA LEU A 875 15.14 -3.14 18.41
C LEU A 875 14.71 -4.60 18.62
N THR A 876 14.92 -5.12 19.83
CA THR A 876 14.61 -6.50 20.18
C THR A 876 13.46 -6.57 21.21
N TYR A 877 12.95 -7.76 21.45
CA TYR A 877 11.96 -8.00 22.49
C TYR A 877 12.42 -7.46 23.85
N GLU A 878 13.69 -7.69 24.23
CA GLU A 878 14.27 -7.20 25.48
C GLU A 878 14.38 -5.67 25.56
N SER A 879 14.29 -4.97 24.44
CA SER A 879 14.25 -3.50 24.42
C SER A 879 13.01 -2.97 25.15
N TRP A 880 11.95 -3.76 25.23
CA TRP A 880 10.63 -3.33 25.68
C TRP A 880 10.05 -4.16 26.82
N VAL A 881 10.52 -5.38 27.07
CA VAL A 881 9.94 -6.31 28.05
C VAL A 881 10.84 -6.42 29.27
N VAL A 882 10.24 -6.36 30.44
CA VAL A 882 10.89 -6.68 31.73
C VAL A 882 10.47 -8.09 32.17
N GLU A 883 11.42 -8.84 32.79
CA GLU A 883 11.15 -10.18 33.28
C GLU A 883 10.24 -10.16 34.54
#